data_bb130ca8928609f437381e0791217836
#
_entry.id   bb130ca8928609f437381e0791217836
#
_cell.length_a   1.000
_cell.length_b   1.000
_cell.length_c   1.000
_cell.angle_alpha   90.00
_cell.angle_beta   90.00
_cell.angle_gamma   90.00
#
_symmetry.space_group_name_H-M   'P 1'
#
loop_
_entity.id
_entity.type
_entity.pdbx_description
1 polymer ?
#
loop_
_entity_poly.entity_id
_entity_poly.type
_entity_poly.pdbx_seq_one_letter_code
_entity_poly.pdbx_strand_id
1 'polypeptide(L)'
;MKQARPAPPMRRSPRIALAIALAFATGACMAADVAWVDSIQWQGATVRIQADGEGWRLQPGAGAAVRVPTQPMRSETASPMFDGLFALAQAELTKAQVESISDNAYDNGRPIPCSCFETGEKWRYVWTRDLSFAADLALAKLRPERTRNALRFKLSDLRAGEPQGQYVVQDTGSGGSWPISSDRVVWFLAARGLVDARPGDADAKRFDDEVWHALTDTLSQDRKFVFDDATGLYRGETSFLDWREQTYPRWTSDDVAFLAQSFALSTNVLHYDALRLAEGMARQRGDARADEYAAQATSLATAIERAFWREDRGLYMSYIGTAAHPVPFEAYDLLGLSLLIDSGIAPEAHARRALSNYPRLESGSPVIWPQQPDIAIYHNRAIWPFVSAYSLRAARKLDDADRIAAEIRSLMRGAALAGSNMENYELTTQAVHVDDGALSGPVVNSPRQLWSVAGYLQMVMEGVFGIGPDGAVSPKIPASVVPMLFGDRDRIALRMPEREVVLVRPAAIEGDLLVAGKIERVGSRETVHLVPQRVVARMKASSLDAAAFAPRSPDAPTPVQDGKGWRIDVPAQQRLYVDGALRGDASPQARTVNLPKQAARQCMSMTRVENGIESLHSPTRCVGDDATIAGEWPRTWRASKGGRYALSVDFTNTHG
;
A
#
# COMPACT_ATOMS: atom_id res chain seq x y z
N MET A 1 -8.53 -46.32 17.83
CA MET A 1 -9.66 -47.12 18.33
C MET A 1 -9.67 -47.08 19.85
N LYS A 2 -10.60 -46.36 20.46
CA LYS A 2 -11.16 -46.61 21.80
C LYS A 2 -12.42 -45.73 21.90
N GLN A 3 -13.54 -46.40 21.89
CA GLN A 3 -14.90 -45.87 22.03
C GLN A 3 -15.11 -45.39 23.47
N ALA A 4 -15.70 -44.20 23.64
CA ALA A 4 -16.26 -43.75 24.91
C ALA A 4 -17.77 -44.01 24.94
N ARG A 5 -18.24 -44.59 26.03
CA ARG A 5 -19.63 -44.97 26.32
C ARG A 5 -20.47 -43.77 26.77
N PRO A 6 -21.78 -43.76 26.54
CA PRO A 6 -22.67 -42.68 26.99
C PRO A 6 -23.09 -42.85 28.46
N ALA A 7 -23.30 -41.73 29.16
CA ALA A 7 -23.81 -41.65 30.52
C ALA A 7 -25.35 -41.69 30.57
N PRO A 8 -25.96 -42.20 31.68
CA PRO A 8 -27.40 -42.43 31.79
C PRO A 8 -28.19 -41.17 32.20
N PRO A 9 -29.52 -41.15 32.00
CA PRO A 9 -30.34 -39.96 32.21
C PRO A 9 -30.72 -39.76 33.69
N MET A 10 -30.66 -38.50 34.14
CA MET A 10 -31.13 -38.07 35.47
C MET A 10 -32.65 -37.84 35.51
N ARG A 11 -33.26 -38.41 36.53
CA ARG A 11 -34.69 -38.30 36.85
C ARG A 11 -35.05 -36.90 37.36
N ARG A 12 -36.15 -36.36 36.86
CA ARG A 12 -36.80 -35.15 37.38
C ARG A 12 -37.68 -35.47 38.57
N SER A 13 -37.54 -34.68 39.65
CA SER A 13 -38.52 -34.60 40.74
C SER A 13 -39.17 -33.19 40.74
N PRO A 14 -40.47 -33.09 40.99
CA PRO A 14 -41.16 -31.81 40.98
C PRO A 14 -41.01 -31.09 42.34
N ARG A 15 -40.59 -29.86 42.35
CA ARG A 15 -40.70 -28.95 43.51
C ARG A 15 -41.68 -27.86 43.19
N ILE A 16 -42.67 -27.77 44.04
CA ILE A 16 -43.72 -26.73 44.15
C ILE A 16 -43.00 -25.44 44.54
N ALA A 17 -43.12 -24.38 43.72
CA ALA A 17 -42.65 -23.04 44.04
C ALA A 17 -43.85 -22.15 44.40
N LEU A 18 -43.82 -21.69 45.64
CA LEU A 18 -44.72 -20.65 46.19
C LEU A 18 -44.27 -19.29 45.64
N ALA A 19 -45.14 -18.61 44.88
CA ALA A 19 -44.88 -17.30 44.34
C ALA A 19 -45.24 -16.22 45.40
N ILE A 20 -44.18 -15.51 45.88
CA ILE A 20 -44.37 -14.25 46.62
C ILE A 20 -44.07 -13.13 45.61
N ALA A 21 -45.11 -12.38 45.23
CA ALA A 21 -44.97 -11.22 44.40
C ALA A 21 -44.51 -10.03 45.27
N LEU A 22 -43.20 -9.68 45.14
CA LEU A 22 -42.71 -8.35 45.57
C LEU A 22 -42.72 -7.45 44.36
N ALA A 23 -43.59 -6.44 44.35
CA ALA A 23 -43.59 -5.38 43.38
C ALA A 23 -42.37 -4.46 43.65
N PHE A 24 -41.30 -4.65 42.95
CA PHE A 24 -40.27 -3.61 42.82
C PHE A 24 -40.69 -2.67 41.69
N ALA A 25 -41.05 -1.45 42.06
CA ALA A 25 -41.14 -0.36 41.12
C ALA A 25 -39.72 -0.01 40.64
N THR A 26 -39.27 -0.70 39.57
CA THR A 26 -38.11 -0.24 38.82
C THR A 26 -38.52 1.00 38.04
N GLY A 27 -38.16 2.16 38.56
CA GLY A 27 -38.13 3.37 37.76
C GLY A 27 -37.16 3.10 36.59
N ALA A 28 -37.72 2.74 35.43
CA ALA A 28 -37.01 2.78 34.19
C ALA A 28 -36.62 4.23 33.95
N CYS A 29 -35.38 4.56 34.25
CA CYS A 29 -34.78 5.78 33.75
C CYS A 29 -34.79 5.63 32.21
N MET A 30 -35.83 6.17 31.58
CA MET A 30 -35.90 6.32 30.14
C MET A 30 -34.71 7.19 29.78
N ALA A 31 -33.63 6.59 29.34
CA ALA A 31 -32.58 7.33 28.69
C ALA A 31 -33.26 8.09 27.56
N ALA A 32 -33.27 9.42 27.65
CA ALA A 32 -33.78 10.25 26.57
C ALA A 32 -33.14 9.74 25.28
N ASP A 33 -33.96 9.44 24.27
CA ASP A 33 -33.48 9.08 22.94
C ASP A 33 -32.62 10.25 22.45
N VAL A 34 -31.31 10.11 22.57
CA VAL A 34 -30.37 11.14 22.15
C VAL A 34 -30.38 11.13 20.62
N ALA A 35 -30.85 12.24 20.05
CA ALA A 35 -31.03 12.36 18.62
C ALA A 35 -29.66 12.22 17.89
N TRP A 36 -29.56 11.29 16.96
CA TRP A 36 -28.46 11.17 16.05
C TRP A 36 -28.37 12.40 15.15
N VAL A 37 -27.16 12.99 15.03
CA VAL A 37 -26.97 14.28 14.36
C VAL A 37 -26.39 14.17 12.95
N ASP A 38 -25.80 13.01 12.61
CA ASP A 38 -25.26 12.75 11.26
C ASP A 38 -25.28 11.24 10.97
N SER A 39 -25.34 10.86 9.70
CA SER A 39 -25.36 9.45 9.30
C SER A 39 -24.76 9.20 7.92
N ILE A 40 -24.20 8.00 7.75
CA ILE A 40 -23.80 7.43 6.46
C ILE A 40 -24.70 6.23 6.18
N GLN A 41 -25.26 6.19 4.97
CA GLN A 41 -25.99 5.02 4.47
C GLN A 41 -25.19 4.37 3.35
N TRP A 42 -24.99 3.06 3.45
CA TRP A 42 -24.26 2.29 2.47
C TRP A 42 -24.76 0.85 2.39
N GLN A 43 -25.23 0.43 1.22
CA GLN A 43 -25.68 -0.95 0.94
C GLN A 43 -26.57 -1.57 2.04
N GLY A 44 -27.53 -0.80 2.52
CA GLY A 44 -28.47 -1.24 3.56
C GLY A 44 -27.98 -1.05 5.01
N ALA A 45 -26.70 -0.78 5.22
CA ALA A 45 -26.18 -0.40 6.54
C ALA A 45 -26.36 1.10 6.78
N THR A 46 -26.66 1.46 8.03
CA THR A 46 -26.74 2.86 8.47
C THR A 46 -25.82 3.06 9.64
N VAL A 47 -24.78 3.87 9.47
CA VAL A 47 -23.91 4.34 10.54
C VAL A 47 -24.41 5.68 11.04
N ARG A 48 -24.42 5.88 12.35
CA ARG A 48 -24.88 7.11 12.99
C ARG A 48 -23.86 7.63 13.97
N ILE A 49 -23.83 8.96 14.14
CA ILE A 49 -22.97 9.62 15.12
C ILE A 49 -23.73 10.70 15.88
N GLN A 50 -23.34 10.91 17.13
CA GLN A 50 -23.85 12.00 17.98
C GLN A 50 -22.75 12.48 18.91
N ALA A 51 -22.87 13.69 19.41
CA ALA A 51 -22.07 14.15 20.53
C ALA A 51 -22.45 13.37 21.81
N ASP A 52 -21.47 13.01 22.62
CA ASP A 52 -21.63 12.30 23.90
C ASP A 52 -20.76 12.96 24.98
N GLY A 53 -21.35 13.92 25.67
CA GLY A 53 -20.61 14.74 26.64
C GLY A 53 -19.49 15.51 25.96
N GLU A 54 -18.24 15.24 26.36
CA GLU A 54 -17.06 15.87 25.77
C GLU A 54 -16.50 15.13 24.54
N GLY A 55 -17.18 14.11 24.03
CA GLY A 55 -16.71 13.30 22.92
C GLY A 55 -17.81 12.94 21.94
N TRP A 56 -17.66 11.77 21.29
CA TRP A 56 -18.57 11.27 20.30
C TRP A 56 -19.03 9.84 20.61
N ARG A 57 -20.23 9.51 20.20
CA ARG A 57 -20.75 8.15 20.15
C ARG A 57 -21.03 7.78 18.71
N LEU A 58 -20.31 6.80 18.20
CA LEU A 58 -20.44 6.25 16.86
C LEU A 58 -21.18 4.91 16.94
N GLN A 59 -22.21 4.72 16.15
CA GLN A 59 -22.96 3.47 16.01
C GLN A 59 -22.70 2.88 14.62
N PRO A 60 -21.74 1.93 14.47
CA PRO A 60 -21.43 1.31 13.19
C PRO A 60 -22.48 0.25 12.86
N GLY A 61 -23.41 0.55 11.95
CA GLY A 61 -24.43 -0.40 11.49
C GLY A 61 -25.12 -1.14 12.63
N ALA A 62 -25.07 -2.47 12.61
CA ALA A 62 -25.57 -3.35 13.65
C ALA A 62 -24.55 -3.65 14.76
N GLY A 63 -23.32 -3.14 14.66
CA GLY A 63 -22.25 -3.34 15.63
C GLY A 63 -22.49 -2.62 16.95
N ALA A 64 -21.63 -2.91 17.95
CA ALA A 64 -21.66 -2.19 19.23
C ALA A 64 -21.27 -0.72 19.06
N ALA A 65 -21.88 0.17 19.81
CA ALA A 65 -21.54 1.59 19.79
C ALA A 65 -20.10 1.83 20.29
N VAL A 66 -19.35 2.64 19.56
CA VAL A 66 -17.98 3.04 19.89
C VAL A 66 -18.02 4.43 20.54
N ARG A 67 -17.48 4.55 21.74
CA ARG A 67 -17.30 5.84 22.41
C ARG A 67 -15.91 6.39 22.08
N VAL A 68 -15.89 7.61 21.54
CA VAL A 68 -14.68 8.31 21.13
C VAL A 68 -14.49 9.53 22.05
N PRO A 69 -13.43 9.55 22.90
CA PRO A 69 -13.19 10.67 23.78
C PRO A 69 -12.73 11.91 23.00
N THR A 70 -12.88 13.07 23.60
CA THR A 70 -12.32 14.34 23.09
C THR A 70 -10.80 14.21 22.89
N GLN A 71 -10.32 14.79 21.81
CA GLN A 71 -8.92 14.74 21.40
C GLN A 71 -8.29 16.14 21.39
N PRO A 72 -6.93 16.21 21.47
CA PRO A 72 -6.20 17.50 21.44
C PRO A 72 -6.41 18.27 20.14
N MET A 73 -6.51 17.58 18.99
CA MET A 73 -6.83 18.22 17.72
C MET A 73 -8.31 18.06 17.41
N ARG A 74 -8.94 19.12 16.89
CA ARG A 74 -10.36 19.13 16.57
C ARG A 74 -10.58 19.72 15.20
N SER A 75 -11.33 19.04 14.37
CA SER A 75 -11.95 19.66 13.19
C SER A 75 -13.32 20.18 13.57
N GLU A 76 -13.70 21.31 13.02
CA GLU A 76 -15.01 21.96 13.20
C GLU A 76 -15.62 22.17 11.82
N THR A 77 -16.25 21.12 11.30
CA THR A 77 -16.93 21.11 10.01
C THR A 77 -18.45 21.08 10.19
N ALA A 78 -19.18 21.04 9.09
CA ALA A 78 -20.62 20.82 9.13
C ALA A 78 -20.99 19.33 9.25
N SER A 79 -20.01 18.42 9.15
CA SER A 79 -20.21 16.97 9.30
C SER A 79 -19.72 16.47 10.66
N PRO A 80 -20.58 16.22 11.64
CA PRO A 80 -20.24 15.52 12.87
C PRO A 80 -19.56 14.17 12.63
N MET A 81 -19.92 13.47 11.53
CA MET A 81 -19.28 12.22 11.14
C MET A 81 -17.80 12.42 10.81
N PHE A 82 -17.46 13.44 10.02
CA PHE A 82 -16.07 13.78 9.71
C PHE A 82 -15.29 14.12 10.99
N ASP A 83 -15.86 14.97 11.85
CA ASP A 83 -15.21 15.44 13.07
C ASP A 83 -15.02 14.30 14.09
N GLY A 84 -16.01 13.44 14.25
CA GLY A 84 -15.94 12.31 15.16
C GLY A 84 -15.00 11.20 14.70
N LEU A 85 -14.91 10.93 13.39
CA LEU A 85 -13.95 9.98 12.83
C LEU A 85 -12.50 10.50 12.92
N PHE A 86 -12.30 11.82 12.82
CA PHE A 86 -10.98 12.40 13.10
C PHE A 86 -10.58 12.23 14.57
N ALA A 87 -11.52 12.38 15.50
CA ALA A 87 -11.27 12.08 16.91
C ALA A 87 -10.99 10.58 17.13
N LEU A 88 -11.71 9.68 16.43
CA LEU A 88 -11.47 8.24 16.47
C LEU A 88 -10.03 7.89 16.05
N ALA A 89 -9.55 8.42 14.94
CA ALA A 89 -8.21 8.16 14.46
C ALA A 89 -7.13 8.61 15.48
N GLN A 90 -7.33 9.76 16.14
CA GLN A 90 -6.41 10.21 17.20
C GLN A 90 -6.46 9.30 18.46
N ALA A 91 -7.64 8.84 18.84
CA ALA A 91 -7.80 7.91 19.97
C ALA A 91 -7.12 6.57 19.66
N GLU A 92 -7.22 6.08 18.44
CA GLU A 92 -6.56 4.87 17.96
C GLU A 92 -5.04 5.04 17.89
N LEU A 93 -4.55 6.19 17.43
CA LEU A 93 -3.12 6.51 17.49
C LEU A 93 -2.59 6.49 18.91
N THR A 94 -3.37 7.01 19.88
CA THR A 94 -2.98 6.98 21.30
C THR A 94 -2.90 5.55 21.82
N LYS A 95 -3.83 4.68 21.43
CA LYS A 95 -3.83 3.26 21.80
C LYS A 95 -2.69 2.46 21.15
N ALA A 96 -2.20 2.89 20.01
CA ALA A 96 -1.08 2.23 19.31
C ALA A 96 0.29 2.57 19.95
N GLN A 97 0.37 3.57 20.84
CA GLN A 97 1.61 3.91 21.54
C GLN A 97 1.90 2.89 22.62
N VAL A 98 3.10 2.33 22.61
CA VAL A 98 3.57 1.32 23.56
C VAL A 98 4.94 1.67 24.11
N GLU A 99 5.24 1.24 25.33
CA GLU A 99 6.53 1.48 25.98
C GLU A 99 7.51 0.33 25.76
N SER A 100 7.00 -0.85 25.36
CA SER A 100 7.83 -2.02 25.03
C SER A 100 7.12 -2.91 24.02
N ILE A 101 7.91 -3.69 23.29
CA ILE A 101 7.45 -4.73 22.36
C ILE A 101 7.89 -6.09 22.87
N SER A 102 7.03 -7.09 22.73
CA SER A 102 7.36 -8.49 23.00
C SER A 102 7.04 -9.31 21.76
N ASP A 103 8.05 -10.01 21.25
CA ASP A 103 7.90 -10.93 20.14
C ASP A 103 8.79 -12.15 20.41
N ASN A 104 8.24 -13.35 20.25
CA ASN A 104 8.99 -14.61 20.45
C ASN A 104 10.21 -14.74 19.54
N ALA A 105 10.21 -14.07 18.39
CA ALA A 105 11.34 -14.02 17.47
C ALA A 105 12.49 -13.13 17.98
N TYR A 106 12.23 -12.27 18.97
CA TYR A 106 13.21 -11.36 19.56
C TYR A 106 13.36 -11.65 21.05
N ASP A 107 14.59 -11.79 21.50
CA ASP A 107 14.96 -11.95 22.91
C ASP A 107 14.10 -12.98 23.70
N ASN A 108 13.69 -14.07 23.04
CA ASN A 108 12.82 -15.12 23.59
C ASN A 108 11.49 -14.59 24.19
N GLY A 109 10.92 -13.56 23.58
CA GLY A 109 9.65 -12.96 23.99
C GLY A 109 9.73 -12.06 25.22
N ARG A 110 10.94 -11.73 25.70
CA ARG A 110 11.09 -10.73 26.78
C ARG A 110 10.73 -9.35 26.28
N PRO A 111 10.07 -8.51 27.11
CA PRO A 111 9.76 -7.13 26.73
C PRO A 111 11.03 -6.33 26.41
N ILE A 112 11.06 -5.73 25.23
CA ILE A 112 12.13 -4.85 24.77
C ILE A 112 11.62 -3.41 24.84
N PRO A 113 12.18 -2.54 25.70
CA PRO A 113 11.79 -1.14 25.76
C PRO A 113 12.03 -0.43 24.43
N CYS A 114 11.03 0.29 23.92
CA CYS A 114 11.16 1.03 22.67
C CYS A 114 10.49 2.41 22.67
N SER A 115 9.53 2.69 23.57
CA SER A 115 8.69 3.91 23.50
C SER A 115 8.26 4.22 22.07
N CYS A 116 7.63 3.25 21.44
CA CYS A 116 7.32 3.23 20.01
C CYS A 116 5.82 3.01 19.72
N PHE A 117 5.49 2.40 18.60
CA PHE A 117 4.12 2.06 18.22
C PHE A 117 4.02 0.57 17.93
N GLU A 118 2.91 -0.05 18.31
CA GLU A 118 2.53 -1.33 17.71
C GLU A 118 1.79 -1.10 16.38
N THR A 119 1.94 -2.03 15.46
CA THR A 119 1.40 -1.93 14.10
C THR A 119 -0.12 -1.96 14.04
N GLY A 120 -0.78 -2.67 14.95
CA GLY A 120 -2.23 -2.79 15.01
C GLY A 120 -2.68 -3.66 16.18
N GLU A 121 -4.01 -3.79 16.37
CA GLU A 121 -4.54 -4.58 17.49
C GLU A 121 -4.13 -6.04 17.42
N LYS A 122 -4.07 -6.61 16.22
CA LYS A 122 -3.61 -7.99 15.98
C LYS A 122 -2.10 -8.09 15.78
N TRP A 123 -1.42 -6.97 15.51
CA TRP A 123 0.00 -6.92 15.19
C TRP A 123 0.76 -6.14 16.28
N ARG A 124 1.13 -6.84 17.34
CA ARG A 124 1.79 -6.24 18.52
C ARG A 124 3.31 -6.12 18.36
N TYR A 125 3.77 -5.82 17.15
CA TYR A 125 5.18 -5.58 16.82
C TYR A 125 5.34 -4.25 16.09
N VAL A 126 6.59 -3.91 15.81
CA VAL A 126 6.93 -2.81 14.90
C VAL A 126 7.24 -3.40 13.53
N TRP A 127 6.28 -3.40 12.64
CA TRP A 127 6.51 -3.74 11.24
C TRP A 127 7.13 -2.55 10.51
N THR A 128 8.28 -2.77 9.84
CA THR A 128 9.02 -1.69 9.18
C THR A 128 8.18 -0.97 8.12
N ARG A 129 7.46 -1.70 7.29
CA ARG A 129 6.58 -1.11 6.25
C ARG A 129 5.48 -0.26 6.85
N ASP A 130 4.72 -0.83 7.79
CA ASP A 130 3.58 -0.17 8.42
C ASP A 130 3.99 1.10 9.15
N LEU A 131 5.06 1.02 9.93
CA LEU A 131 5.66 2.16 10.60
C LEU A 131 6.08 3.24 9.60
N SER A 132 6.74 2.84 8.53
CA SER A 132 7.36 3.78 7.58
C SER A 132 6.31 4.55 6.79
N PHE A 133 5.30 3.88 6.25
CA PHE A 133 4.19 4.55 5.58
C PHE A 133 3.37 5.41 6.56
N ALA A 134 3.12 4.93 7.78
CA ALA A 134 2.44 5.72 8.79
C ALA A 134 3.23 6.98 9.19
N ALA A 135 4.55 6.87 9.30
CA ALA A 135 5.43 7.99 9.63
C ALA A 135 5.40 9.06 8.55
N ASP A 136 5.53 8.68 7.28
CA ASP A 136 5.46 9.62 6.15
C ASP A 136 4.08 10.29 6.04
N LEU A 137 3.01 9.54 6.24
CA LEU A 137 1.64 10.09 6.19
C LEU A 137 1.35 11.08 7.31
N ALA A 138 1.73 10.76 8.57
CA ALA A 138 1.34 11.60 9.70
C ALA A 138 2.28 11.58 10.92
N LEU A 139 2.90 10.43 11.28
CA LEU A 139 3.48 10.28 12.62
C LEU A 139 4.77 11.07 12.80
N ALA A 140 5.56 11.26 11.75
CA ALA A 140 6.77 12.10 11.80
C ALA A 140 6.46 13.54 12.27
N LYS A 141 5.28 14.06 11.93
CA LYS A 141 4.80 15.38 12.36
C LYS A 141 4.13 15.35 13.73
N LEU A 142 3.29 14.34 13.98
CA LEU A 142 2.42 14.31 15.17
C LEU A 142 3.11 13.74 16.39
N ARG A 143 4.10 12.87 16.22
CA ARG A 143 4.80 12.15 17.30
C ARG A 143 6.28 11.93 16.94
N PRO A 144 7.05 12.98 16.64
CA PRO A 144 8.40 12.84 16.06
C PRO A 144 9.35 12.04 16.95
N GLU A 145 9.36 12.24 18.26
CA GLU A 145 10.23 11.52 19.17
C GLU A 145 9.93 10.01 19.17
N ARG A 146 8.67 9.64 19.35
CA ARG A 146 8.24 8.24 19.35
C ARG A 146 8.47 7.58 17.99
N THR A 147 8.33 8.34 16.89
CA THR A 147 8.63 7.86 15.54
C THR A 147 10.12 7.60 15.38
N ARG A 148 11.01 8.49 15.84
CA ARG A 148 12.47 8.24 15.87
C ARG A 148 12.80 6.96 16.63
N ASN A 149 12.22 6.79 17.82
CA ASN A 149 12.46 5.60 18.63
C ASN A 149 12.02 4.31 17.91
N ALA A 150 10.85 4.33 17.29
CA ALA A 150 10.35 3.20 16.51
C ALA A 150 11.22 2.88 15.30
N LEU A 151 11.73 3.89 14.59
CA LEU A 151 12.66 3.70 13.48
C LEU A 151 14.01 3.16 13.95
N ARG A 152 14.57 3.66 15.07
CA ARG A 152 15.80 3.13 15.67
C ARG A 152 15.66 1.66 16.05
N PHE A 153 14.49 1.25 16.57
CA PHE A 153 14.21 -0.15 16.89
C PHE A 153 14.41 -1.09 15.69
N LYS A 154 14.32 -0.58 14.47
CA LYS A 154 14.52 -1.34 13.22
C LYS A 154 15.93 -1.22 12.63
N LEU A 155 16.88 -0.60 13.34
CA LEU A 155 18.28 -0.55 12.94
C LEU A 155 19.08 -1.66 13.62
N SER A 156 20.02 -2.27 12.89
CA SER A 156 20.91 -3.30 13.40
C SER A 156 22.30 -3.16 12.79
N ASP A 157 23.32 -3.35 13.62
CA ASP A 157 24.71 -3.41 13.18
C ASP A 157 25.10 -4.82 12.68
N LEU A 158 24.20 -5.79 12.82
CA LEU A 158 24.49 -7.20 12.58
C LEU A 158 23.81 -7.69 11.29
N ARG A 159 24.64 -7.98 10.28
CA ARG A 159 24.29 -8.88 9.18
C ARG A 159 25.33 -9.95 9.01
N ALA A 160 24.89 -11.19 8.91
CA ALA A 160 25.78 -12.31 8.64
C ALA A 160 26.53 -12.09 7.31
N GLY A 161 27.85 -12.12 7.34
CA GLY A 161 28.70 -11.99 6.16
C GLY A 161 29.09 -10.57 5.75
N GLU A 162 28.53 -9.52 6.38
CA GLU A 162 28.97 -8.14 6.14
C GLU A 162 29.75 -7.62 7.36
N PRO A 163 30.96 -7.08 7.16
CA PRO A 163 31.90 -6.84 8.25
C PRO A 163 31.53 -5.65 9.13
N GLN A 164 30.88 -4.62 8.61
CA GLN A 164 30.49 -3.43 9.36
C GLN A 164 29.41 -2.68 8.59
N GLY A 165 28.48 -2.04 9.30
CA GLY A 165 27.45 -1.18 8.73
C GLY A 165 26.20 -1.13 9.59
N GLN A 166 25.38 -0.12 9.33
CA GLN A 166 24.08 0.03 9.98
C GLN A 166 22.97 -0.29 8.96
N TYR A 167 22.09 -1.21 9.32
CA TYR A 167 21.10 -1.75 8.40
C TYR A 167 19.70 -1.69 8.97
N VAL A 168 18.73 -1.51 8.10
CA VAL A 168 17.32 -1.67 8.45
C VAL A 168 17.01 -3.17 8.57
N VAL A 169 16.49 -3.58 9.72
CA VAL A 169 16.05 -4.96 9.96
C VAL A 169 14.73 -5.18 9.26
N GLN A 170 14.68 -6.27 8.51
CA GLN A 170 13.45 -6.74 7.93
C GLN A 170 12.62 -7.50 8.96
N ASP A 171 11.30 -7.36 8.88
CA ASP A 171 10.40 -8.03 9.79
C ASP A 171 10.30 -9.53 9.49
N THR A 172 10.24 -10.31 10.55
CA THR A 172 9.93 -11.72 10.48
C THR A 172 8.44 -11.91 10.19
N GLY A 173 8.08 -12.74 9.28
CA GLY A 173 6.69 -13.04 8.98
C GLY A 173 6.10 -12.34 7.75
N SER A 174 6.73 -11.29 7.22
CA SER A 174 6.31 -10.68 5.95
C SER A 174 6.64 -11.54 4.72
N GLY A 175 7.39 -12.63 4.91
CA GLY A 175 7.80 -13.51 3.83
C GLY A 175 8.99 -13.01 3.02
N GLY A 176 9.26 -11.72 3.03
CA GLY A 176 10.44 -11.17 2.38
C GLY A 176 11.69 -11.37 3.24
N SER A 177 12.85 -11.47 2.62
CA SER A 177 14.12 -11.47 3.31
C SER A 177 15.16 -10.69 2.51
N TRP A 178 16.11 -10.08 3.24
CA TRP A 178 17.20 -9.41 2.53
C TRP A 178 17.91 -10.38 1.56
N PRO A 179 18.22 -9.93 0.33
CA PRO A 179 18.04 -8.59 -0.21
C PRO A 179 16.76 -8.35 -1.01
N ILE A 180 15.81 -9.24 -1.01
CA ILE A 180 14.65 -9.23 -1.92
C ILE A 180 13.48 -8.37 -1.48
N SER A 181 13.42 -7.94 -0.22
CA SER A 181 12.32 -7.10 0.28
C SER A 181 12.61 -5.60 0.20
N SER A 182 11.58 -4.83 -0.10
CA SER A 182 11.60 -3.37 -0.11
C SER A 182 11.54 -2.73 1.28
N ASP A 183 11.29 -3.49 2.34
CA ASP A 183 11.11 -2.96 3.70
C ASP A 183 12.26 -2.07 4.16
N ARG A 184 13.48 -2.40 3.75
CA ARG A 184 14.67 -1.62 4.09
C ARG A 184 14.63 -0.22 3.48
N VAL A 185 14.14 -0.10 2.26
CA VAL A 185 14.19 1.17 1.51
C VAL A 185 13.05 2.09 1.92
N VAL A 186 11.87 1.55 2.25
CA VAL A 186 10.73 2.34 2.71
C VAL A 186 11.01 3.04 4.05
N TRP A 187 11.93 2.53 4.84
CA TRP A 187 12.38 3.15 6.08
C TRP A 187 12.90 4.59 5.85
N PHE A 188 13.56 4.84 4.73
CA PHE A 188 14.10 6.16 4.39
C PHE A 188 13.01 7.17 3.98
N LEU A 189 11.87 6.70 3.48
CA LEU A 189 10.69 7.55 3.26
C LEU A 189 10.21 8.16 4.60
N ALA A 190 10.16 7.34 5.65
CA ALA A 190 9.83 7.80 7.00
C ALA A 190 10.88 8.73 7.59
N ALA A 191 12.16 8.37 7.45
CA ALA A 191 13.26 9.14 7.99
C ALA A 191 13.33 10.54 7.40
N ARG A 192 13.05 10.70 6.10
CA ARG A 192 13.01 12.01 5.41
C ARG A 192 12.14 13.02 6.15
N GLY A 193 10.92 12.67 6.55
CA GLY A 193 10.00 13.57 7.24
C GLY A 193 10.52 14.06 8.59
N LEU A 194 11.41 13.29 9.25
CA LEU A 194 12.03 13.66 10.52
C LEU A 194 13.31 14.50 10.33
N VAL A 195 14.08 14.21 9.29
CA VAL A 195 15.30 14.99 8.93
C VAL A 195 14.91 16.37 8.40
N ASP A 196 13.91 16.47 7.53
CA ASP A 196 13.44 17.73 6.95
C ASP A 196 12.81 18.65 8.00
N ALA A 197 12.21 18.12 9.05
CA ALA A 197 11.58 18.91 10.12
C ALA A 197 12.57 19.69 11.00
N ARG A 198 13.89 19.46 10.86
CA ARG A 198 14.99 20.12 11.59
C ARG A 198 14.71 20.38 13.06
N PRO A 199 14.49 19.37 13.87
CA PRO A 199 14.40 19.58 15.30
C PRO A 199 15.77 20.03 15.83
N GLY A 200 15.79 21.09 16.61
CA GLY A 200 17.02 21.66 17.13
C GLY A 200 17.62 20.93 18.34
N ASP A 201 17.04 19.77 18.74
CA ASP A 201 17.51 19.01 19.91
C ASP A 201 18.67 18.05 19.55
N ALA A 202 19.44 17.65 20.57
CA ALA A 202 20.60 16.78 20.42
C ALA A 202 20.22 15.37 19.91
N ASP A 203 19.02 14.88 20.25
CA ASP A 203 18.52 13.59 19.78
C ASP A 203 18.21 13.59 18.29
N ALA A 204 17.65 14.67 17.80
CA ALA A 204 17.39 14.83 16.37
C ALA A 204 18.67 14.89 15.53
N LYS A 205 19.72 15.56 16.06
CA LYS A 205 21.04 15.56 15.38
C LYS A 205 21.64 14.16 15.33
N ARG A 206 21.57 13.43 16.45
CA ARG A 206 22.03 12.05 16.51
C ARG A 206 21.27 11.17 15.52
N PHE A 207 19.94 11.33 15.46
CA PHE A 207 19.10 10.59 14.50
C PHE A 207 19.45 10.92 13.06
N ASP A 208 19.75 12.18 12.74
CA ASP A 208 20.21 12.59 11.39
C ASP A 208 21.52 11.87 10.99
N ASP A 209 22.46 11.71 11.93
CA ASP A 209 23.68 10.93 11.69
C ASP A 209 23.40 9.42 11.53
N GLU A 210 22.51 8.86 12.35
CA GLU A 210 22.05 7.46 12.22
C GLU A 210 21.41 7.21 10.86
N VAL A 211 20.54 8.12 10.39
CA VAL A 211 19.93 8.07 9.06
C VAL A 211 21.00 8.10 7.97
N TRP A 212 21.97 9.01 8.08
CA TRP A 212 23.05 9.11 7.10
C TRP A 212 23.85 7.81 6.96
N HIS A 213 24.24 7.20 8.06
CA HIS A 213 24.97 5.93 8.06
C HIS A 213 24.12 4.80 7.49
N ALA A 214 22.89 4.61 7.98
CA ALA A 214 22.00 3.58 7.48
C ALA A 214 21.73 3.72 5.97
N LEU A 215 21.53 4.96 5.49
CA LEU A 215 21.24 5.27 4.10
C LEU A 215 22.41 4.94 3.18
N THR A 216 23.60 5.43 3.53
CA THR A 216 24.81 5.20 2.70
C THR A 216 25.19 3.73 2.65
N ASP A 217 25.10 3.02 3.78
CA ASP A 217 25.39 1.58 3.86
C ASP A 217 24.37 0.77 3.04
N THR A 218 23.07 1.08 3.19
CA THR A 218 22.03 0.38 2.43
C THR A 218 22.17 0.60 0.92
N LEU A 219 22.34 1.85 0.48
CA LEU A 219 22.51 2.15 -0.95
C LEU A 219 23.75 1.49 -1.54
N SER A 220 24.87 1.46 -0.79
CA SER A 220 26.10 0.78 -1.22
C SER A 220 25.89 -0.72 -1.38
N GLN A 221 25.21 -1.36 -0.42
CA GLN A 221 24.89 -2.79 -0.50
C GLN A 221 23.93 -3.10 -1.63
N ASP A 222 22.85 -2.33 -1.76
CA ASP A 222 21.84 -2.58 -2.78
C ASP A 222 22.42 -2.40 -4.18
N ARG A 223 23.32 -1.43 -4.35
CA ARG A 223 24.08 -1.26 -5.60
C ARG A 223 24.92 -2.48 -5.95
N LYS A 224 25.52 -3.11 -4.94
CA LYS A 224 26.38 -4.30 -5.13
C LYS A 224 25.58 -5.58 -5.37
N PHE A 225 24.46 -5.80 -4.67
CA PHE A 225 23.80 -7.11 -4.61
C PHE A 225 22.50 -7.22 -5.39
N VAL A 226 21.72 -6.14 -5.48
CA VAL A 226 20.39 -6.18 -6.09
C VAL A 226 20.23 -5.26 -7.30
N PHE A 227 21.15 -4.35 -7.54
CA PHE A 227 21.13 -3.53 -8.75
C PHE A 227 21.51 -4.36 -9.98
N ASP A 228 20.80 -4.16 -11.08
CA ASP A 228 21.05 -4.80 -12.36
C ASP A 228 21.52 -3.78 -13.39
N ASP A 229 22.79 -3.83 -13.75
CA ASP A 229 23.38 -2.89 -14.70
C ASP A 229 22.75 -2.96 -16.11
N ALA A 230 22.18 -4.10 -16.48
CA ALA A 230 21.58 -4.28 -17.81
C ALA A 230 20.24 -3.54 -17.93
N THR A 231 19.43 -3.52 -16.89
CA THR A 231 18.13 -2.84 -16.86
C THR A 231 18.23 -1.43 -16.27
N GLY A 232 19.19 -1.19 -15.39
CA GLY A 232 19.31 0.03 -14.59
C GLY A 232 18.35 0.08 -13.41
N LEU A 233 17.84 -1.06 -12.96
CA LEU A 233 16.82 -1.20 -11.91
C LEU A 233 17.36 -2.02 -10.73
N TYR A 234 16.73 -1.85 -9.57
CA TYR A 234 16.92 -2.68 -8.39
C TYR A 234 15.94 -3.86 -8.40
N ARG A 235 16.44 -5.08 -8.17
CA ARG A 235 15.63 -6.29 -8.01
C ARG A 235 14.92 -6.30 -6.68
N GLY A 236 13.79 -6.99 -6.61
CA GLY A 236 13.03 -7.21 -5.40
C GLY A 236 11.53 -7.23 -5.62
N GLU A 237 10.82 -7.68 -4.61
CA GLU A 237 9.36 -7.74 -4.62
C GLU A 237 8.71 -6.34 -4.50
N THR A 238 7.41 -6.28 -4.79
CA THR A 238 6.61 -5.07 -4.59
C THR A 238 6.56 -4.68 -3.11
N SER A 239 6.57 -3.37 -2.84
CA SER A 239 6.40 -2.88 -1.48
C SER A 239 5.02 -3.28 -0.96
N PHE A 240 4.98 -3.83 0.25
CA PHE A 240 3.83 -4.35 1.01
C PHE A 240 3.00 -5.46 0.33
N LEU A 241 2.93 -5.52 -0.99
CA LEU A 241 2.28 -6.60 -1.75
C LEU A 241 3.26 -7.76 -1.87
N ASP A 242 3.41 -8.54 -0.83
CA ASP A 242 4.35 -9.65 -0.83
C ASP A 242 3.90 -10.80 -1.78
N TRP A 243 4.83 -11.68 -2.12
CA TRP A 243 4.62 -12.73 -3.13
C TRP A 243 3.51 -13.72 -2.79
N ARG A 244 3.16 -13.86 -1.53
CA ARG A 244 2.08 -14.75 -1.08
C ARG A 244 0.69 -14.20 -1.38
N GLU A 245 0.61 -12.92 -1.70
CA GLU A 245 -0.62 -12.15 -1.66
C GLU A 245 -1.10 -11.67 -3.04
N GLN A 246 -0.91 -12.47 -4.09
CA GLN A 246 -1.74 -12.40 -5.30
C GLN A 246 -1.30 -11.41 -6.39
N THR A 247 -0.19 -10.74 -6.22
CA THR A 247 0.30 -9.80 -7.24
C THR A 247 1.02 -10.53 -8.37
N TYR A 248 1.67 -11.65 -8.04
CA TYR A 248 2.46 -12.45 -8.96
C TYR A 248 1.68 -13.65 -9.51
N PRO A 249 2.08 -14.24 -10.65
CA PRO A 249 1.49 -15.48 -11.13
C PRO A 249 1.55 -16.59 -10.08
N ARG A 250 0.47 -17.34 -9.93
CA ARG A 250 0.35 -18.37 -8.87
C ARG A 250 1.48 -19.42 -8.88
N TRP A 251 2.01 -19.77 -10.05
CA TRP A 251 3.11 -20.73 -10.17
C TRP A 251 4.43 -20.23 -9.55
N THR A 252 4.56 -18.92 -9.29
CA THR A 252 5.76 -18.34 -8.64
C THR A 252 5.80 -18.62 -7.14
N SER A 253 4.73 -19.12 -6.54
CA SER A 253 4.74 -19.56 -5.13
C SER A 253 5.81 -20.63 -4.86
N ASP A 254 6.13 -21.41 -5.88
CA ASP A 254 7.13 -22.47 -5.83
C ASP A 254 8.47 -22.05 -6.50
N ASP A 255 8.58 -20.81 -6.97
CA ASP A 255 9.76 -20.26 -7.64
C ASP A 255 10.19 -18.91 -7.03
N VAL A 256 10.78 -18.97 -5.86
CA VAL A 256 11.30 -17.79 -5.14
C VAL A 256 12.36 -17.04 -5.96
N ALA A 257 13.08 -17.72 -6.84
CA ALA A 257 14.08 -17.10 -7.69
C ALA A 257 13.47 -16.13 -8.69
N PHE A 258 12.26 -16.41 -9.20
CA PHE A 258 11.55 -15.48 -10.06
C PHE A 258 11.28 -14.14 -9.35
N LEU A 259 10.79 -14.18 -8.11
CA LEU A 259 10.52 -12.98 -7.32
C LEU A 259 11.79 -12.21 -6.98
N ALA A 260 12.83 -12.92 -6.52
CA ALA A 260 14.12 -12.31 -6.18
C ALA A 260 14.82 -11.65 -7.39
N GLN A 261 14.53 -12.09 -8.60
CA GLN A 261 15.10 -11.57 -9.84
C GLN A 261 14.16 -10.64 -10.61
N SER A 262 12.92 -10.47 -10.15
CA SER A 262 11.97 -9.50 -10.72
C SER A 262 12.29 -8.08 -10.26
N PHE A 263 11.64 -7.11 -10.88
CA PHE A 263 11.79 -5.70 -10.56
C PHE A 263 10.41 -5.12 -10.27
N ALA A 264 10.24 -4.50 -9.11
CA ALA A 264 8.98 -3.90 -8.70
C ALA A 264 9.00 -2.38 -8.84
N LEU A 265 7.88 -1.80 -9.27
CA LEU A 265 7.73 -0.35 -9.42
C LEU A 265 7.95 0.36 -8.09
N SER A 266 7.18 0.00 -7.06
CA SER A 266 7.26 0.64 -5.74
C SER A 266 8.65 0.56 -5.13
N THR A 267 9.34 -0.57 -5.23
CA THR A 267 10.70 -0.75 -4.73
C THR A 267 11.69 0.16 -5.44
N ASN A 268 11.57 0.32 -6.77
CA ASN A 268 12.45 1.20 -7.53
C ASN A 268 12.16 2.69 -7.28
N VAL A 269 10.89 3.07 -7.10
CA VAL A 269 10.52 4.44 -6.70
C VAL A 269 11.09 4.77 -5.31
N LEU A 270 11.00 3.85 -4.36
CA LEU A 270 11.56 4.04 -3.02
C LEU A 270 13.10 4.14 -3.04
N HIS A 271 13.80 3.40 -3.91
CA HIS A 271 15.24 3.58 -4.13
C HIS A 271 15.56 4.97 -4.72
N TYR A 272 14.74 5.44 -5.65
CA TYR A 272 14.88 6.81 -6.18
C TYR A 272 14.74 7.84 -5.05
N ASP A 273 13.72 7.73 -4.21
CA ASP A 273 13.53 8.64 -3.09
C ASP A 273 14.67 8.58 -2.07
N ALA A 274 15.22 7.38 -1.81
CA ALA A 274 16.40 7.19 -0.96
C ALA A 274 17.65 7.85 -1.57
N LEU A 275 17.87 7.73 -2.88
CA LEU A 275 18.97 8.41 -3.58
C LEU A 275 18.82 9.95 -3.52
N ARG A 276 17.58 10.47 -3.65
CA ARG A 276 17.31 11.91 -3.51
C ARG A 276 17.56 12.41 -2.08
N LEU A 277 17.20 11.60 -1.08
CA LEU A 277 17.53 11.90 0.31
C LEU A 277 19.04 11.92 0.53
N ALA A 278 19.76 10.92 -0.02
CA ALA A 278 21.21 10.84 0.09
C ALA A 278 21.91 12.03 -0.58
N GLU A 279 21.45 12.45 -1.76
CA GLU A 279 21.92 13.68 -2.42
C GLU A 279 21.75 14.91 -1.51
N GLY A 280 20.55 15.10 -0.95
CA GLY A 280 20.26 16.24 -0.08
C GLY A 280 21.13 16.26 1.17
N MET A 281 21.23 15.13 1.86
CA MET A 281 22.07 14.98 3.05
C MET A 281 23.56 15.14 2.74
N ALA A 282 24.04 14.61 1.60
CA ALA A 282 25.43 14.77 1.15
C ALA A 282 25.76 16.24 0.89
N ARG A 283 24.90 16.98 0.21
CA ARG A 283 25.08 18.44 -0.01
C ARG A 283 25.17 19.22 1.29
N GLN A 284 24.28 18.90 2.26
CA GLN A 284 24.29 19.55 3.57
C GLN A 284 25.56 19.25 4.38
N ARG A 285 26.13 18.05 4.22
CA ARG A 285 27.33 17.59 4.91
C ARG A 285 28.65 17.94 4.16
N GLY A 286 28.58 18.47 2.93
CA GLY A 286 29.74 18.69 2.07
C GLY A 286 30.41 17.40 1.59
N ASP A 287 29.64 16.30 1.51
CA ASP A 287 30.12 14.99 1.04
C ASP A 287 30.22 14.99 -0.50
N ALA A 288 31.36 14.57 -1.03
CA ALA A 288 31.66 14.56 -2.45
C ALA A 288 30.75 13.65 -3.30
N ARG A 289 30.04 12.70 -2.66
CA ARG A 289 29.12 11.77 -3.34
C ARG A 289 27.77 12.40 -3.75
N ALA A 290 27.53 13.67 -3.43
CA ALA A 290 26.24 14.33 -3.75
C ALA A 290 25.88 14.24 -5.24
N ASP A 291 26.84 14.52 -6.13
CA ASP A 291 26.60 14.49 -7.57
C ASP A 291 26.48 13.06 -8.11
N GLU A 292 27.12 12.09 -7.47
CA GLU A 292 26.96 10.67 -7.79
C GLU A 292 25.54 10.20 -7.48
N TYR A 293 25.01 10.50 -6.28
CA TYR A 293 23.63 10.18 -5.91
C TYR A 293 22.61 10.85 -6.84
N ALA A 294 22.82 12.10 -7.23
CA ALA A 294 21.99 12.80 -8.19
C ALA A 294 21.96 12.12 -9.56
N ALA A 295 23.13 11.70 -10.06
CA ALA A 295 23.26 10.98 -11.32
C ALA A 295 22.59 9.61 -11.28
N GLN A 296 22.77 8.85 -10.18
CA GLN A 296 22.11 7.56 -9.96
C GLN A 296 20.59 7.71 -9.92
N ALA A 297 20.05 8.71 -9.21
CA ALA A 297 18.62 8.99 -9.17
C ALA A 297 18.05 9.32 -10.56
N THR A 298 18.72 10.16 -11.33
CA THR A 298 18.30 10.52 -12.69
C THR A 298 18.30 9.31 -13.63
N SER A 299 19.33 8.47 -13.54
CA SER A 299 19.41 7.25 -14.33
C SER A 299 18.32 6.26 -13.97
N LEU A 300 18.04 6.10 -12.67
CA LEU A 300 16.98 5.23 -12.18
C LEU A 300 15.59 5.71 -12.61
N ALA A 301 15.29 7.02 -12.52
CA ALA A 301 14.04 7.59 -13.00
C ALA A 301 13.81 7.28 -14.50
N THR A 302 14.86 7.43 -15.32
CA THR A 302 14.80 7.09 -16.74
C THR A 302 14.55 5.60 -16.98
N ALA A 303 15.17 4.73 -16.17
CA ALA A 303 14.98 3.29 -16.25
C ALA A 303 13.56 2.87 -15.82
N ILE A 304 13.01 3.48 -14.76
CA ILE A 304 11.63 3.26 -14.30
C ILE A 304 10.64 3.61 -15.41
N GLU A 305 10.74 4.82 -15.96
CA GLU A 305 9.83 5.28 -17.02
C GLU A 305 9.85 4.33 -18.23
N ARG A 306 11.04 3.96 -18.67
CA ARG A 306 11.21 3.06 -19.82
C ARG A 306 10.67 1.65 -19.58
N ALA A 307 10.84 1.11 -18.37
CA ALA A 307 10.60 -0.31 -18.10
C ALA A 307 9.15 -0.60 -17.68
N PHE A 308 8.52 0.29 -16.91
CA PHE A 308 7.21 0.01 -16.33
C PHE A 308 6.03 0.62 -17.09
N TRP A 309 6.26 1.64 -17.93
CA TRP A 309 5.20 2.26 -18.70
C TRP A 309 4.65 1.34 -19.79
N ARG A 310 3.33 1.18 -19.82
CA ARG A 310 2.60 0.48 -20.89
C ARG A 310 1.79 1.48 -21.70
N GLU A 311 2.28 1.82 -22.90
CA GLU A 311 1.60 2.78 -23.78
C GLU A 311 0.21 2.30 -24.22
N ASP A 312 0.05 0.99 -24.49
CA ASP A 312 -1.21 0.39 -24.90
C ASP A 312 -2.30 0.40 -23.81
N ARG A 313 -1.91 0.49 -22.53
CA ARG A 313 -2.80 0.57 -21.38
C ARG A 313 -2.88 1.97 -20.79
N GLY A 314 -1.84 2.78 -20.98
CA GLY A 314 -1.67 4.06 -20.31
C GLY A 314 -1.56 3.89 -18.79
N LEU A 315 -0.82 2.87 -18.36
CA LEU A 315 -0.60 2.48 -16.96
C LEU A 315 0.85 2.06 -16.74
N TYR A 316 1.30 2.12 -15.50
CA TYR A 316 2.59 1.56 -15.08
C TYR A 316 2.37 0.19 -14.44
N MET A 317 3.10 -0.82 -14.92
CA MET A 317 3.07 -2.16 -14.35
C MET A 317 3.57 -2.15 -12.90
N SER A 318 2.97 -2.95 -12.03
CA SER A 318 3.42 -3.10 -10.64
C SER A 318 4.78 -3.77 -10.54
N TYR A 319 5.08 -4.68 -11.47
CA TYR A 319 6.37 -5.33 -11.59
C TYR A 319 6.65 -5.76 -13.04
N ILE A 320 7.91 -6.02 -13.30
CA ILE A 320 8.38 -6.72 -14.50
C ILE A 320 9.18 -7.96 -14.07
N GLY A 321 9.13 -9.01 -14.90
CA GLY A 321 9.72 -10.28 -14.57
C GLY A 321 11.24 -10.33 -14.78
N THR A 322 11.76 -11.54 -14.76
CA THR A 322 13.16 -11.85 -15.05
C THR A 322 13.48 -11.69 -16.54
N ALA A 323 14.74 -11.90 -16.92
CA ALA A 323 15.15 -11.92 -18.33
C ALA A 323 14.36 -12.95 -19.19
N ALA A 324 13.83 -14.03 -18.58
CA ALA A 324 12.98 -15.01 -19.24
C ALA A 324 11.51 -14.53 -19.37
N HIS A 325 11.08 -13.61 -18.50
CA HIS A 325 9.76 -13.01 -18.48
C HIS A 325 9.87 -11.48 -18.41
N PRO A 326 10.47 -10.81 -19.38
CA PRO A 326 10.77 -9.39 -19.24
C PRO A 326 9.51 -8.52 -19.16
N VAL A 327 8.65 -8.57 -20.16
CA VAL A 327 7.40 -7.77 -20.26
C VAL A 327 6.50 -8.36 -21.38
N PRO A 328 5.23 -7.96 -21.48
CA PRO A 328 4.44 -7.12 -20.57
C PRO A 328 3.71 -7.95 -19.50
N PHE A 329 3.32 -7.29 -18.40
CA PHE A 329 2.43 -7.88 -17.39
C PHE A 329 1.14 -7.06 -17.25
N GLU A 330 0.00 -7.71 -17.10
CA GLU A 330 -1.29 -7.10 -16.78
C GLU A 330 -1.48 -7.11 -15.27
N ALA A 331 -0.60 -6.38 -14.57
CA ALA A 331 -0.61 -6.26 -13.12
C ALA A 331 -0.27 -4.81 -12.72
N TYR A 332 -1.16 -4.18 -11.99
CA TYR A 332 -1.06 -2.78 -11.59
C TYR A 332 -1.40 -2.66 -10.11
N ASP A 333 -0.69 -1.80 -9.38
CA ASP A 333 -0.99 -1.49 -7.99
C ASP A 333 -1.09 0.02 -7.77
N LEU A 334 -2.00 0.40 -6.88
CA LEU A 334 -2.30 1.79 -6.59
C LEU A 334 -1.20 2.47 -5.77
N LEU A 335 -0.50 1.71 -4.91
CA LEU A 335 0.58 2.28 -4.11
C LEU A 335 1.77 2.65 -4.97
N GLY A 336 2.25 1.73 -5.81
CA GLY A 336 3.36 1.98 -6.73
C GLY A 336 3.08 3.15 -7.66
N LEU A 337 1.86 3.21 -8.22
CA LEU A 337 1.42 4.35 -9.04
C LEU A 337 1.41 5.66 -8.24
N SER A 338 0.88 5.65 -7.03
CA SER A 338 0.77 6.86 -6.20
C SER A 338 2.15 7.39 -5.78
N LEU A 339 3.06 6.49 -5.37
CA LEU A 339 4.44 6.83 -5.05
C LEU A 339 5.18 7.39 -6.27
N LEU A 340 5.00 6.79 -7.45
CA LEU A 340 5.58 7.28 -8.69
C LEU A 340 5.13 8.71 -9.04
N ILE A 341 3.85 8.99 -8.88
CA ILE A 341 3.30 10.34 -9.09
C ILE A 341 3.85 11.31 -8.06
N ASP A 342 3.86 10.91 -6.78
CA ASP A 342 4.31 11.78 -5.68
C ASP A 342 5.81 12.10 -5.79
N SER A 343 6.66 11.15 -6.15
CA SER A 343 8.10 11.36 -6.40
C SER A 343 8.39 12.32 -7.57
N GLY A 344 7.46 12.45 -8.52
CA GLY A 344 7.64 13.26 -9.73
C GLY A 344 8.48 12.61 -10.82
N ILE A 345 8.70 11.30 -10.76
CA ILE A 345 9.40 10.53 -11.80
C ILE A 345 8.62 10.54 -13.11
N ALA A 346 7.30 10.26 -13.04
CA ALA A 346 6.46 10.20 -14.23
C ALA A 346 6.30 11.56 -14.90
N PRO A 347 6.43 11.66 -16.23
CA PRO A 347 6.00 12.83 -16.98
C PRO A 347 4.53 13.17 -16.67
N GLU A 348 4.18 14.44 -16.57
CA GLU A 348 2.83 14.86 -16.14
C GLU A 348 1.72 14.24 -17.00
N ALA A 349 1.91 14.12 -18.31
CA ALA A 349 0.95 13.52 -19.22
C ALA A 349 0.72 12.03 -18.91
N HIS A 350 1.80 11.28 -18.61
CA HIS A 350 1.71 9.87 -18.22
C HIS A 350 1.10 9.71 -16.84
N ALA A 351 1.50 10.53 -15.87
CA ALA A 351 0.94 10.55 -14.52
C ALA A 351 -0.59 10.75 -14.55
N ARG A 352 -1.06 11.77 -15.30
CA ARG A 352 -2.49 12.06 -15.49
C ARG A 352 -3.22 10.90 -16.16
N ARG A 353 -2.66 10.36 -17.26
CA ARG A 353 -3.24 9.24 -17.98
C ARG A 353 -3.31 7.99 -17.11
N ALA A 354 -2.26 7.68 -16.38
CA ALA A 354 -2.22 6.50 -15.52
C ALA A 354 -3.22 6.59 -14.36
N LEU A 355 -3.29 7.73 -13.67
CA LEU A 355 -4.25 7.92 -12.59
C LEU A 355 -5.71 7.86 -13.10
N SER A 356 -5.97 8.40 -14.28
CA SER A 356 -7.29 8.34 -14.93
C SER A 356 -7.69 6.92 -15.34
N ASN A 357 -6.73 6.14 -15.87
CA ASN A 357 -6.97 4.77 -16.33
C ASN A 357 -7.01 3.76 -15.18
N TYR A 358 -6.39 4.07 -14.05
CA TYR A 358 -6.49 3.20 -12.87
C TYR A 358 -7.92 3.18 -12.34
N PRO A 359 -8.60 2.02 -12.31
CA PRO A 359 -10.03 1.96 -12.05
C PRO A 359 -10.37 2.26 -10.60
N ARG A 360 -11.61 2.68 -10.39
CA ARG A 360 -12.22 2.83 -9.07
C ARG A 360 -13.66 2.35 -9.08
N LEU A 361 -14.14 1.90 -7.93
CA LEU A 361 -15.55 1.64 -7.66
C LEU A 361 -16.13 2.81 -6.86
N GLU A 362 -17.45 2.81 -6.67
CA GLU A 362 -18.10 3.77 -5.76
C GLU A 362 -17.59 3.61 -4.31
N SER A 363 -17.27 2.38 -3.89
CA SER A 363 -16.66 2.05 -2.60
C SER A 363 -15.26 2.64 -2.41
N GLY A 364 -14.47 2.71 -3.45
CA GLY A 364 -13.09 3.20 -3.43
C GLY A 364 -12.24 2.57 -4.52
N SER A 365 -10.94 2.81 -4.44
CA SER A 365 -9.97 2.30 -5.41
C SER A 365 -9.40 0.96 -4.94
N PRO A 366 -9.38 -0.08 -5.81
CA PRO A 366 -8.74 -1.35 -5.47
C PRO A 366 -7.23 -1.16 -5.31
N VAL A 367 -6.62 -1.89 -4.37
CA VAL A 367 -5.17 -1.81 -4.17
C VAL A 367 -4.39 -2.45 -5.30
N ILE A 368 -4.93 -3.51 -5.92
CA ILE A 368 -4.40 -4.13 -7.14
C ILE A 368 -5.49 -4.22 -8.21
N TRP A 369 -5.07 -4.16 -9.47
CA TRP A 369 -5.95 -4.36 -10.62
C TRP A 369 -5.16 -5.02 -11.77
N PRO A 370 -5.80 -5.93 -12.58
CA PRO A 370 -7.09 -6.56 -12.33
C PRO A 370 -7.04 -7.53 -11.14
N GLN A 371 -8.22 -7.86 -10.59
CA GLN A 371 -8.33 -8.87 -9.55
C GLN A 371 -7.98 -10.25 -10.12
N GLN A 372 -7.33 -11.08 -9.32
CA GLN A 372 -6.94 -12.43 -9.71
C GLN A 372 -8.04 -13.44 -9.36
N PRO A 373 -8.34 -14.41 -10.22
CA PRO A 373 -9.31 -15.46 -9.93
C PRO A 373 -8.75 -16.42 -8.88
N ASP A 374 -9.65 -17.07 -8.15
CA ASP A 374 -9.35 -18.13 -7.17
C ASP A 374 -8.45 -17.70 -6.00
N ILE A 375 -8.40 -16.42 -5.72
CA ILE A 375 -7.58 -15.85 -4.65
C ILE A 375 -8.51 -15.22 -3.60
N ALA A 376 -8.28 -15.54 -2.33
CA ALA A 376 -9.03 -14.98 -1.21
C ALA A 376 -8.90 -13.44 -1.12
N ILE A 377 -9.86 -12.81 -0.45
CA ILE A 377 -9.85 -11.36 -0.24
C ILE A 377 -8.75 -11.00 0.76
N TYR A 378 -7.78 -10.21 0.32
CA TYR A 378 -6.77 -9.56 1.18
C TYR A 378 -6.14 -8.36 0.46
N HIS A 379 -5.13 -8.53 -0.43
CA HIS A 379 -4.79 -7.52 -1.44
C HIS A 379 -5.77 -7.62 -2.61
N ASN A 380 -6.09 -8.83 -3.03
CA ASN A 380 -7.11 -9.10 -4.04
C ASN A 380 -8.49 -8.69 -3.53
N ARG A 381 -9.26 -7.97 -4.33
CA ARG A 381 -10.61 -7.49 -3.98
C ARG A 381 -10.65 -6.63 -2.70
N ALA A 382 -9.63 -5.80 -2.48
CA ALA A 382 -9.57 -5.00 -1.25
C ALA A 382 -9.22 -3.53 -1.51
N ILE A 383 -9.69 -2.69 -0.58
CA ILE A 383 -9.29 -1.30 -0.39
C ILE A 383 -8.38 -1.26 0.84
N TRP A 384 -7.21 -0.68 0.70
CA TRP A 384 -6.26 -0.46 1.79
C TRP A 384 -6.20 1.03 2.12
N PRO A 385 -6.68 1.46 3.29
CA PRO A 385 -6.87 2.89 3.61
C PRO A 385 -5.60 3.72 3.48
N PHE A 386 -4.43 3.20 3.87
CA PHE A 386 -3.20 3.96 3.71
C PHE A 386 -2.84 4.18 2.23
N VAL A 387 -3.14 3.21 1.37
CA VAL A 387 -2.95 3.34 -0.09
C VAL A 387 -3.93 4.36 -0.66
N SER A 388 -5.18 4.39 -0.17
CA SER A 388 -6.14 5.44 -0.49
C SER A 388 -5.64 6.83 -0.08
N ALA A 389 -4.91 6.95 1.03
CA ALA A 389 -4.28 8.21 1.44
C ALA A 389 -3.14 8.63 0.49
N TYR A 390 -2.32 7.70 0.01
CA TYR A 390 -1.34 7.98 -1.05
C TYR A 390 -2.00 8.33 -2.39
N SER A 391 -3.07 7.64 -2.77
CA SER A 391 -3.87 7.98 -3.96
C SER A 391 -4.46 9.39 -3.85
N LEU A 392 -4.93 9.77 -2.68
CA LEU A 392 -5.40 11.13 -2.39
C LEU A 392 -4.29 12.17 -2.59
N ARG A 393 -3.07 11.88 -2.10
CA ARG A 393 -1.90 12.76 -2.27
C ARG A 393 -1.54 12.91 -3.75
N ALA A 394 -1.46 11.81 -4.49
CA ALA A 394 -1.23 11.80 -5.92
C ALA A 394 -2.30 12.58 -6.71
N ALA A 395 -3.58 12.37 -6.36
CA ALA A 395 -4.71 13.10 -6.96
C ALA A 395 -4.64 14.60 -6.70
N ARG A 396 -4.25 15.01 -5.48
CA ARG A 396 -4.04 16.43 -5.14
C ARG A 396 -2.90 17.05 -5.96
N LYS A 397 -1.82 16.31 -6.19
CA LYS A 397 -0.70 16.77 -7.02
C LYS A 397 -1.12 17.04 -8.46
N LEU A 398 -2.06 16.26 -8.98
CA LEU A 398 -2.57 16.35 -10.35
C LEU A 398 -3.87 17.16 -10.50
N ASP A 399 -4.41 17.75 -9.43
CA ASP A 399 -5.70 18.47 -9.40
C ASP A 399 -6.90 17.61 -9.86
N ASP A 400 -6.88 16.30 -9.57
CA ASP A 400 -7.97 15.39 -9.87
C ASP A 400 -9.08 15.49 -8.80
N ALA A 401 -9.99 16.45 -8.99
CA ALA A 401 -11.07 16.73 -8.05
C ALA A 401 -11.96 15.49 -7.76
N ASP A 402 -12.24 14.69 -8.78
CA ASP A 402 -13.11 13.52 -8.65
C ASP A 402 -12.44 12.40 -7.83
N ARG A 403 -11.14 12.16 -8.04
CA ARG A 403 -10.37 11.18 -7.26
C ARG A 403 -10.19 11.67 -5.82
N ILE A 404 -9.84 12.93 -5.61
CA ILE A 404 -9.75 13.52 -4.26
C ILE A 404 -11.05 13.29 -3.48
N ALA A 405 -12.21 13.60 -4.08
CA ALA A 405 -13.51 13.40 -3.45
C ALA A 405 -13.83 11.93 -3.17
N ALA A 406 -13.47 11.04 -4.08
CA ALA A 406 -13.69 9.59 -3.95
C ALA A 406 -12.89 9.01 -2.80
N GLU A 407 -11.58 9.34 -2.69
CA GLU A 407 -10.73 8.82 -1.62
C GLU A 407 -11.15 9.36 -0.24
N ILE A 408 -11.54 10.64 -0.13
CA ILE A 408 -12.09 11.21 1.13
C ILE A 408 -13.33 10.42 1.56
N ARG A 409 -14.29 10.20 0.65
CA ARG A 409 -15.52 9.46 0.95
C ARG A 409 -15.25 8.00 1.31
N SER A 410 -14.32 7.36 0.61
CA SER A 410 -13.93 5.97 0.87
C SER A 410 -13.31 5.79 2.24
N LEU A 411 -12.35 6.65 2.61
CA LEU A 411 -11.70 6.64 3.93
C LEU A 411 -12.71 6.87 5.07
N MET A 412 -13.59 7.86 4.91
CA MET A 412 -14.63 8.15 5.91
C MET A 412 -15.60 6.96 6.07
N ARG A 413 -16.09 6.41 4.96
CA ARG A 413 -17.10 5.36 4.97
C ARG A 413 -16.54 4.07 5.55
N GLY A 414 -15.34 3.65 5.17
CA GLY A 414 -14.69 2.44 5.71
C GLY A 414 -14.51 2.53 7.22
N ALA A 415 -13.94 3.62 7.73
CA ALA A 415 -13.77 3.84 9.16
C ALA A 415 -15.11 3.92 9.92
N ALA A 416 -16.14 4.54 9.33
CA ALA A 416 -17.47 4.65 9.91
C ALA A 416 -18.16 3.28 10.02
N LEU A 417 -18.16 2.49 8.93
CA LEU A 417 -18.80 1.17 8.88
C LEU A 417 -18.19 0.19 9.88
N ALA A 418 -16.86 0.24 10.02
CA ALA A 418 -16.12 -0.64 10.93
C ALA A 418 -16.12 -0.13 12.38
N GLY A 419 -16.28 1.17 12.61
CA GLY A 419 -16.04 1.81 13.91
C GLY A 419 -14.56 1.82 14.30
N SER A 420 -13.66 1.64 13.33
CA SER A 420 -12.20 1.60 13.48
C SER A 420 -11.51 1.81 12.14
N ASN A 421 -10.28 2.31 12.16
CA ASN A 421 -9.40 2.33 10.98
C ASN A 421 -8.79 0.94 10.79
N MET A 422 -9.48 0.11 9.99
CA MET A 422 -9.07 -1.27 9.74
C MET A 422 -7.87 -1.34 8.82
N GLU A 423 -7.18 -2.46 8.84
CA GLU A 423 -6.07 -2.77 7.93
C GLU A 423 -6.52 -2.69 6.46
N ASN A 424 -7.65 -3.30 6.14
CA ASN A 424 -8.25 -3.28 4.82
C ASN A 424 -9.78 -3.48 4.86
N TYR A 425 -10.44 -3.29 3.72
CA TYR A 425 -11.87 -3.51 3.52
C TYR A 425 -12.10 -4.29 2.22
N GLU A 426 -13.14 -5.13 2.18
CA GLU A 426 -13.54 -5.74 0.92
C GLU A 426 -13.92 -4.66 -0.12
N LEU A 427 -13.52 -4.87 -1.37
CA LEU A 427 -13.55 -3.87 -2.44
C LEU A 427 -14.94 -3.32 -2.74
N THR A 428 -15.97 -4.16 -2.77
CA THR A 428 -17.31 -3.76 -3.22
C THR A 428 -18.16 -3.20 -2.08
N THR A 429 -18.10 -3.85 -0.93
CA THR A 429 -18.98 -3.58 0.22
C THR A 429 -18.37 -2.67 1.26
N GLN A 430 -17.04 -2.59 1.30
CA GLN A 430 -16.25 -2.06 2.41
C GLN A 430 -16.49 -2.78 3.75
N ALA A 431 -16.98 -4.02 3.69
CA ALA A 431 -17.08 -4.86 4.88
C ALA A 431 -15.69 -5.25 5.40
N VAL A 432 -15.61 -5.48 6.71
CA VAL A 432 -14.39 -5.97 7.38
C VAL A 432 -14.15 -7.45 7.13
N HIS A 433 -15.14 -8.17 6.66
CA HIS A 433 -15.10 -9.57 6.24
C HIS A 433 -16.32 -9.90 5.37
N VAL A 434 -16.12 -10.74 4.36
CA VAL A 434 -17.16 -11.29 3.49
C VAL A 434 -16.99 -12.80 3.41
N ASP A 435 -18.07 -13.54 3.63
CA ASP A 435 -18.11 -14.99 3.44
C ASP A 435 -18.32 -15.33 1.97
N ASP A 436 -17.31 -15.92 1.34
CA ASP A 436 -17.29 -16.34 -0.08
C ASP A 436 -16.59 -17.71 -0.23
N GLY A 437 -16.92 -18.66 0.65
CA GLY A 437 -16.33 -20.00 0.67
C GLY A 437 -14.81 -19.96 0.83
N ALA A 438 -14.08 -20.56 -0.11
CA ALA A 438 -12.62 -20.56 -0.11
C ALA A 438 -12.01 -19.18 -0.41
N LEU A 439 -12.80 -18.24 -0.91
CA LEU A 439 -12.36 -16.88 -1.25
C LEU A 439 -12.75 -15.86 -0.19
N SER A 440 -13.31 -16.32 0.94
CA SER A 440 -13.69 -15.46 2.07
C SER A 440 -12.52 -14.59 2.54
N GLY A 441 -12.84 -13.41 3.00
CA GLY A 441 -11.84 -12.47 3.52
C GLY A 441 -12.41 -11.08 3.78
N PRO A 442 -11.56 -10.14 4.15
CA PRO A 442 -10.10 -10.24 4.31
C PRO A 442 -9.65 -11.41 5.20
N VAL A 443 -8.66 -12.18 4.73
CA VAL A 443 -8.15 -13.37 5.46
C VAL A 443 -7.53 -13.00 6.81
N VAL A 444 -6.95 -11.81 6.87
CA VAL A 444 -6.53 -11.13 8.10
C VAL A 444 -7.01 -9.70 8.03
N ASN A 445 -7.46 -9.17 9.15
CA ASN A 445 -7.87 -7.78 9.25
C ASN A 445 -7.70 -7.29 10.68
N SER A 446 -6.90 -6.26 10.88
CA SER A 446 -6.58 -5.70 12.19
C SER A 446 -7.30 -4.36 12.39
N PRO A 447 -8.05 -4.18 13.47
CA PRO A 447 -8.54 -2.86 13.88
C PRO A 447 -7.36 -1.94 14.25
N ARG A 448 -7.60 -0.63 14.21
CA ARG A 448 -6.64 0.43 14.56
C ARG A 448 -5.26 0.19 13.94
N GLN A 449 -5.25 -0.20 12.68
CA GLN A 449 -4.01 -0.42 11.95
C GLN A 449 -3.25 0.89 11.76
N LEU A 450 -1.99 0.92 12.15
CA LEU A 450 -1.20 2.16 12.32
C LEU A 450 -1.15 3.00 11.06
N TRP A 451 -0.89 2.41 9.90
CA TRP A 451 -0.86 3.12 8.63
C TRP A 451 -2.24 3.61 8.17
N SER A 452 -3.33 2.88 8.49
CA SER A 452 -4.70 3.32 8.18
C SER A 452 -5.13 4.49 9.07
N VAL A 453 -4.77 4.43 10.37
CA VAL A 453 -4.92 5.55 11.31
C VAL A 453 -4.17 6.78 10.78
N ALA A 454 -2.91 6.62 10.39
CA ALA A 454 -2.10 7.70 9.83
C ALA A 454 -2.68 8.24 8.51
N GLY A 455 -3.20 7.35 7.66
CA GLY A 455 -3.87 7.72 6.41
C GLY A 455 -5.12 8.57 6.65
N TYR A 456 -5.92 8.25 7.67
CA TYR A 456 -7.08 9.08 8.04
C TYR A 456 -6.64 10.45 8.56
N LEU A 457 -5.63 10.51 9.42
CA LEU A 457 -5.06 11.76 9.94
C LEU A 457 -4.51 12.63 8.80
N GLN A 458 -3.78 12.02 7.85
CA GLN A 458 -3.28 12.70 6.65
C GLN A 458 -4.44 13.23 5.79
N MET A 459 -5.50 12.44 5.57
CA MET A 459 -6.66 12.87 4.80
C MET A 459 -7.29 14.13 5.39
N VAL A 460 -7.41 14.24 6.72
CA VAL A 460 -7.92 15.46 7.37
C VAL A 460 -6.93 16.60 7.23
N MET A 461 -5.68 16.40 7.67
CA MET A 461 -4.70 17.49 7.80
C MET A 461 -4.22 17.99 6.43
N GLU A 462 -3.74 17.09 5.58
CA GLU A 462 -3.23 17.42 4.24
C GLU A 462 -4.34 17.41 3.20
N GLY A 463 -5.18 16.35 3.21
CA GLY A 463 -6.23 16.13 2.21
C GLY A 463 -7.25 17.26 2.17
N VAL A 464 -7.79 17.65 3.32
CA VAL A 464 -8.84 18.67 3.44
C VAL A 464 -8.26 20.03 3.81
N PHE A 465 -7.53 20.14 4.93
CA PHE A 465 -7.01 21.42 5.40
C PHE A 465 -5.73 21.89 4.69
N GLY A 466 -5.11 21.04 3.87
CA GLY A 466 -4.01 21.40 3.01
C GLY A 466 -2.67 21.63 3.71
N ILE A 467 -2.48 21.09 4.94
CA ILE A 467 -1.24 21.25 5.68
C ILE A 467 -0.17 20.33 5.11
N GLY A 468 0.69 20.86 4.27
CA GLY A 468 1.79 20.12 3.61
C GLY A 468 2.87 19.62 4.56
N PRO A 469 3.82 18.81 4.05
CA PRO A 469 4.96 18.31 4.81
C PRO A 469 5.82 19.43 5.43
N ASP A 470 5.96 20.53 4.74
CA ASP A 470 6.68 21.75 5.15
C ASP A 470 5.88 22.66 6.10
N GLY A 471 4.64 22.27 6.44
CA GLY A 471 3.72 23.08 7.23
C GLY A 471 3.00 24.18 6.46
N ALA A 472 3.27 24.39 5.19
CA ALA A 472 2.52 25.35 4.35
C ALA A 472 1.07 24.89 4.16
N VAL A 473 0.15 25.85 4.03
CA VAL A 473 -1.28 25.55 3.86
C VAL A 473 -1.70 25.76 2.41
N SER A 474 -2.03 24.66 1.74
CA SER A 474 -2.46 24.63 0.35
C SER A 474 -3.65 23.69 0.16
N PRO A 475 -4.86 24.06 0.59
CA PRO A 475 -6.06 23.25 0.44
C PRO A 475 -6.43 23.06 -1.03
N LYS A 476 -6.98 21.86 -1.34
CA LYS A 476 -7.57 21.53 -2.62
C LYS A 476 -8.86 20.75 -2.35
N ILE A 477 -9.96 21.46 -2.15
CA ILE A 477 -11.23 20.88 -1.76
C ILE A 477 -12.12 20.72 -2.99
N PRO A 478 -12.48 19.49 -3.38
CA PRO A 478 -13.44 19.27 -4.47
C PRO A 478 -14.79 19.94 -4.20
N ALA A 479 -15.35 20.62 -5.19
CA ALA A 479 -16.66 21.24 -5.09
C ALA A 479 -17.75 20.25 -4.62
N SER A 480 -17.62 18.97 -5.01
CA SER A 480 -18.58 17.91 -4.64
C SER A 480 -18.56 17.49 -3.17
N VAL A 481 -17.53 17.85 -2.39
CA VAL A 481 -17.50 17.58 -0.93
C VAL A 481 -17.77 18.83 -0.08
N VAL A 482 -17.90 19.99 -0.71
CA VAL A 482 -18.21 21.25 0.01
C VAL A 482 -19.53 21.17 0.77
N PRO A 483 -20.64 20.63 0.24
CA PRO A 483 -21.87 20.48 1.00
C PRO A 483 -21.71 19.67 2.28
N MET A 484 -20.91 18.61 2.25
CA MET A 484 -20.61 17.77 3.42
C MET A 484 -19.76 18.53 4.45
N LEU A 485 -18.70 19.21 4.01
CA LEU A 485 -17.74 19.84 4.93
C LEU A 485 -18.26 21.18 5.47
N PHE A 486 -18.91 21.98 4.66
CA PHE A 486 -19.34 23.33 5.03
C PHE A 486 -20.83 23.42 5.38
N GLY A 487 -21.72 22.62 4.74
CA GLY A 487 -23.16 22.81 4.86
C GLY A 487 -23.52 24.27 4.59
N ASP A 488 -24.23 24.89 5.54
CA ASP A 488 -24.57 26.33 5.50
C ASP A 488 -23.51 27.25 6.12
N ARG A 489 -22.42 26.69 6.64
CA ARG A 489 -21.33 27.46 7.29
C ARG A 489 -20.47 28.16 6.25
N ASP A 490 -20.03 29.39 6.56
CA ASP A 490 -19.07 30.12 5.74
C ASP A 490 -17.63 29.64 5.92
N ARG A 491 -17.35 28.95 7.04
CA ARG A 491 -16.01 28.52 7.41
C ARG A 491 -16.01 27.19 8.12
N ILE A 492 -14.87 26.51 7.98
CA ILE A 492 -14.48 25.31 8.76
C ILE A 492 -13.10 25.54 9.39
N ALA A 493 -12.80 24.83 10.46
CA ALA A 493 -11.52 25.00 11.15
C ALA A 493 -10.89 23.66 11.54
N LEU A 494 -9.56 23.64 11.58
CA LEU A 494 -8.76 22.61 12.23
C LEU A 494 -7.96 23.27 13.35
N ARG A 495 -8.25 22.88 14.59
CA ARG A 495 -7.55 23.34 15.78
C ARG A 495 -6.53 22.31 16.22
N MET A 496 -5.30 22.72 16.34
CA MET A 496 -4.17 21.95 16.86
C MET A 496 -3.61 22.68 18.11
N PRO A 497 -2.83 22.02 18.98
CA PRO A 497 -2.34 22.65 20.20
C PRO A 497 -1.66 24.01 19.99
N GLU A 498 -0.89 24.16 18.93
CA GLU A 498 -0.08 25.36 18.66
C GLU A 498 -0.49 26.12 17.39
N ARG A 499 -1.55 25.66 16.71
CA ARG A 499 -1.95 26.22 15.41
C ARG A 499 -3.44 26.04 15.15
N GLU A 500 -4.06 27.04 14.52
CA GLU A 500 -5.41 26.94 14.01
C GLU A 500 -5.43 27.30 12.51
N VAL A 501 -6.00 26.44 11.68
CA VAL A 501 -6.23 26.70 10.26
C VAL A 501 -7.72 26.85 10.02
N VAL A 502 -8.12 28.00 9.51
CA VAL A 502 -9.53 28.31 9.17
C VAL A 502 -9.63 28.43 7.66
N LEU A 503 -10.54 27.68 7.06
CA LEU A 503 -10.85 27.77 5.64
C LEU A 503 -12.18 28.51 5.48
N VAL A 504 -12.20 29.57 4.70
CA VAL A 504 -13.39 30.39 4.41
C VAL A 504 -13.78 30.14 2.96
N ARG A 505 -14.99 29.63 2.74
CA ARG A 505 -15.50 29.37 1.40
C ARG A 505 -15.93 30.66 0.69
N PRO A 506 -15.86 30.72 -0.65
CA PRO A 506 -16.44 31.80 -1.43
C PRO A 506 -17.98 31.72 -1.41
N ALA A 507 -18.64 32.84 -1.71
CA ALA A 507 -20.12 32.89 -1.81
C ALA A 507 -20.66 32.03 -2.96
N ALA A 508 -19.93 31.96 -4.08
CA ALA A 508 -20.26 31.12 -5.22
C ALA A 508 -19.12 30.12 -5.50
N ILE A 509 -19.49 28.89 -5.85
CA ILE A 509 -18.55 27.81 -6.17
C ILE A 509 -18.64 27.55 -7.69
N GLU A 510 -17.82 28.24 -8.46
CA GLU A 510 -17.80 28.14 -9.92
C GLU A 510 -16.53 27.44 -10.40
N GLY A 511 -16.37 26.15 -10.08
CA GLY A 511 -15.17 25.38 -10.41
C GLY A 511 -15.27 23.94 -9.94
N ASP A 512 -14.16 23.24 -10.08
CA ASP A 512 -14.02 21.84 -9.70
C ASP A 512 -13.37 21.68 -8.31
N LEU A 513 -12.51 22.64 -7.98
CA LEU A 513 -11.76 22.69 -6.72
C LEU A 513 -11.91 24.08 -6.08
N LEU A 514 -11.86 24.10 -4.75
CA LEU A 514 -11.57 25.29 -3.98
C LEU A 514 -10.11 25.21 -3.52
N VAL A 515 -9.32 26.22 -3.87
CA VAL A 515 -7.89 26.32 -3.57
C VAL A 515 -7.58 27.57 -2.73
N ALA A 516 -6.37 27.64 -2.19
CA ALA A 516 -5.95 28.82 -1.44
C ALA A 516 -5.92 30.07 -2.32
N GLY A 517 -6.65 31.10 -1.88
CA GLY A 517 -6.49 32.48 -2.34
C GLY A 517 -5.65 33.29 -1.34
N LYS A 518 -6.27 34.33 -0.74
CA LYS A 518 -5.62 35.15 0.29
C LYS A 518 -5.45 34.35 1.59
N ILE A 519 -4.26 34.42 2.19
CA ILE A 519 -3.95 33.85 3.52
C ILE A 519 -3.66 35.00 4.49
N GLU A 520 -4.36 35.03 5.61
CA GLU A 520 -4.17 35.98 6.70
C GLU A 520 -3.63 35.23 7.93
N ARG A 521 -2.60 35.79 8.59
CA ARG A 521 -1.99 35.18 9.79
C ARG A 521 -2.10 36.14 10.96
N VAL A 522 -2.72 35.68 12.05
CA VAL A 522 -2.83 36.44 13.30
C VAL A 522 -2.49 35.50 14.46
N GLY A 523 -1.33 35.68 15.05
CA GLY A 523 -0.78 34.76 16.06
C GLY A 523 -0.64 33.33 15.48
N SER A 524 -1.21 32.36 16.16
CA SER A 524 -1.20 30.95 15.71
C SER A 524 -2.34 30.60 14.72
N ARG A 525 -3.21 31.56 14.39
CA ARG A 525 -4.32 31.35 13.46
C ARG A 525 -3.94 31.76 12.04
N GLU A 526 -4.18 30.84 11.10
CA GLU A 526 -4.11 31.08 9.66
C GLU A 526 -5.51 31.00 9.08
N THR A 527 -5.98 32.08 8.45
CA THR A 527 -7.25 32.12 7.74
C THR A 527 -7.00 32.12 6.25
N VAL A 528 -7.48 31.08 5.58
CA VAL A 528 -7.34 30.90 4.13
C VAL A 528 -8.68 31.20 3.48
N HIS A 529 -8.74 32.25 2.69
CA HIS A 529 -9.88 32.55 1.84
C HIS A 529 -9.78 31.71 0.58
N LEU A 530 -10.71 30.78 0.42
CA LEU A 530 -10.72 29.86 -0.71
C LEU A 530 -11.26 30.55 -1.96
N VAL A 531 -10.70 30.18 -3.10
CA VAL A 531 -11.15 30.62 -4.42
C VAL A 531 -11.46 29.43 -5.31
N PRO A 532 -12.48 29.53 -6.21
CA PRO A 532 -12.78 28.45 -7.13
C PRO A 532 -11.71 28.34 -8.21
N GLN A 533 -11.36 27.10 -8.55
CA GLN A 533 -10.48 26.75 -9.64
C GLN A 533 -11.18 25.76 -10.58
N ARG A 534 -11.13 26.03 -11.88
CA ARG A 534 -11.52 25.05 -12.90
C ARG A 534 -10.31 24.21 -13.30
N VAL A 535 -10.48 22.91 -13.30
CA VAL A 535 -9.46 21.97 -13.79
C VAL A 535 -9.46 21.98 -15.32
N VAL A 536 -8.36 22.45 -15.92
CA VAL A 536 -8.25 22.63 -17.37
C VAL A 536 -8.32 21.31 -18.13
N ALA A 537 -7.71 20.25 -17.58
CA ALA A 537 -7.72 18.90 -18.16
C ALA A 537 -8.47 17.94 -17.22
N ARG A 538 -9.79 17.92 -17.32
CA ARG A 538 -10.59 16.88 -16.61
C ARG A 538 -10.19 15.51 -17.10
N MET A 539 -9.75 14.67 -16.19
CA MET A 539 -9.51 13.27 -16.44
C MET A 539 -10.84 12.50 -16.30
N LYS A 540 -11.18 11.71 -17.32
CA LYS A 540 -12.31 10.80 -17.20
C LYS A 540 -11.85 9.55 -16.47
N ALA A 541 -12.16 9.45 -15.18
CA ALA A 541 -11.81 8.29 -14.40
C ALA A 541 -12.43 7.01 -14.97
N SER A 542 -11.64 5.95 -15.02
CA SER A 542 -12.14 4.60 -15.24
C SER A 542 -12.94 4.17 -14.02
N SER A 543 -14.26 4.00 -14.17
CA SER A 543 -15.14 3.53 -13.11
C SER A 543 -15.62 2.12 -13.42
N LEU A 544 -15.68 1.29 -12.39
CA LEU A 544 -16.19 -0.08 -12.45
C LEU A 544 -17.41 -0.18 -11.53
N ASP A 545 -18.39 -0.96 -11.96
CA ASP A 545 -19.58 -1.27 -11.14
C ASP A 545 -19.33 -2.47 -10.21
N ALA A 546 -18.33 -3.31 -10.54
CA ALA A 546 -17.95 -4.49 -9.79
C ALA A 546 -16.45 -4.80 -9.95
N ALA A 547 -15.93 -5.73 -9.16
CA ALA A 547 -14.57 -6.25 -9.32
C ALA A 547 -14.36 -6.82 -10.75
N ALA A 548 -13.22 -6.46 -11.35
CA ALA A 548 -12.86 -6.91 -12.69
C ALA A 548 -11.75 -7.97 -12.59
N PHE A 549 -12.10 -9.21 -12.89
CA PHE A 549 -11.19 -10.34 -12.79
C PHE A 549 -10.41 -10.58 -14.08
N ALA A 550 -9.12 -10.80 -13.95
CA ALA A 550 -8.31 -11.36 -15.01
C ALA A 550 -8.72 -12.82 -15.29
N PRO A 551 -8.58 -13.33 -16.51
CA PRO A 551 -8.71 -14.76 -16.77
C PRO A 551 -7.55 -15.52 -16.08
N ARG A 552 -7.72 -16.83 -15.90
CA ARG A 552 -6.66 -17.70 -15.36
C ARG A 552 -5.47 -17.76 -16.33
N SER A 553 -4.26 -17.73 -15.77
CA SER A 553 -3.04 -17.98 -16.55
C SER A 553 -3.14 -19.35 -17.25
N PRO A 554 -2.79 -19.44 -18.54
CA PRO A 554 -2.76 -20.71 -19.25
C PRO A 554 -1.57 -21.58 -18.81
N ASP A 555 -1.56 -22.83 -19.28
CA ASP A 555 -0.41 -23.72 -19.14
C ASP A 555 0.79 -23.21 -19.97
N ALA A 556 1.99 -23.65 -19.59
CA ALA A 556 3.20 -23.35 -20.33
C ALA A 556 3.10 -23.82 -21.80
N PRO A 557 3.64 -23.07 -22.78
CA PRO A 557 3.66 -23.49 -24.16
C PRO A 557 4.45 -24.78 -24.35
N THR A 558 4.01 -25.61 -25.30
CA THR A 558 4.69 -26.87 -25.65
C THR A 558 5.28 -26.75 -27.05
N PRO A 559 6.53 -26.22 -27.20
CA PRO A 559 7.18 -26.14 -28.49
C PRO A 559 7.59 -27.52 -29.00
N VAL A 560 7.25 -27.81 -30.25
CA VAL A 560 7.62 -29.03 -30.96
C VAL A 560 8.65 -28.68 -32.01
N GLN A 561 9.79 -29.37 -32.02
CA GLN A 561 10.78 -29.16 -33.07
C GLN A 561 10.23 -29.62 -34.42
N ASP A 562 10.26 -28.73 -35.41
CA ASP A 562 9.81 -28.98 -36.76
C ASP A 562 10.85 -28.50 -37.78
N GLY A 563 11.59 -29.44 -38.34
CA GLY A 563 12.70 -29.14 -39.23
C GLY A 563 13.77 -28.24 -38.63
N LYS A 564 13.90 -26.99 -39.13
CA LYS A 564 14.87 -26.00 -38.64
C LYS A 564 14.28 -25.02 -37.61
N GLY A 565 13.12 -25.32 -37.06
CA GLY A 565 12.41 -24.39 -36.18
C GLY A 565 11.61 -25.07 -35.09
N TRP A 566 10.75 -24.28 -34.47
CA TRP A 566 9.82 -24.69 -33.44
C TRP A 566 8.39 -24.37 -33.86
N ARG A 567 7.51 -25.34 -33.75
CA ARG A 567 6.07 -25.20 -33.94
C ARG A 567 5.41 -25.10 -32.57
N ILE A 568 4.63 -24.05 -32.36
CA ILE A 568 3.89 -23.79 -31.14
C ILE A 568 2.41 -23.66 -31.48
N ASP A 569 1.59 -24.53 -30.91
CA ASP A 569 0.13 -24.43 -31.02
C ASP A 569 -0.37 -23.44 -29.94
N VAL A 570 -1.05 -22.38 -30.40
CA VAL A 570 -1.60 -21.31 -29.57
C VAL A 570 -3.13 -21.48 -29.53
N PRO A 571 -3.70 -21.88 -28.39
CA PRO A 571 -5.14 -22.03 -28.24
C PRO A 571 -5.93 -20.74 -28.53
N ALA A 572 -7.25 -20.89 -28.71
CA ALA A 572 -8.14 -19.73 -28.87
C ALA A 572 -8.01 -18.77 -27.68
N GLN A 573 -8.15 -17.49 -27.95
CA GLN A 573 -8.08 -16.39 -26.97
C GLN A 573 -6.74 -16.28 -26.21
N GLN A 574 -5.67 -16.93 -26.68
CA GLN A 574 -4.36 -16.84 -26.06
C GLN A 574 -3.37 -16.04 -26.92
N ARG A 575 -2.44 -15.40 -26.24
CA ARG A 575 -1.27 -14.72 -26.79
C ARG A 575 -0.02 -15.55 -26.56
N LEU A 576 0.90 -15.50 -27.52
CA LEU A 576 2.22 -16.08 -27.40
C LEU A 576 3.26 -14.96 -27.34
N TYR A 577 4.08 -14.98 -26.31
CA TYR A 577 5.24 -14.11 -26.15
C TYR A 577 6.52 -14.92 -26.29
N VAL A 578 7.50 -14.35 -26.98
CA VAL A 578 8.84 -14.91 -27.11
C VAL A 578 9.84 -13.84 -26.71
N ASP A 579 10.64 -14.13 -25.70
CA ASP A 579 11.60 -13.17 -25.10
C ASP A 579 10.94 -11.80 -24.77
N GLY A 580 9.69 -11.84 -24.27
CA GLY A 580 8.88 -10.67 -23.93
C GLY A 580 8.21 -9.97 -25.11
N ALA A 581 8.48 -10.35 -26.33
CA ALA A 581 7.84 -9.79 -27.52
C ALA A 581 6.62 -10.60 -27.94
N LEU A 582 5.49 -9.91 -28.22
CA LEU A 582 4.30 -10.53 -28.77
C LEU A 582 4.59 -11.13 -30.15
N ARG A 583 4.39 -12.43 -30.31
CA ARG A 583 4.57 -13.18 -31.58
C ARG A 583 3.29 -13.72 -32.14
N GLY A 584 2.27 -13.83 -31.32
CA GLY A 584 0.93 -14.26 -31.74
C GLY A 584 -0.12 -13.62 -30.88
N ASP A 585 -0.94 -12.72 -31.46
CA ASP A 585 -2.01 -12.05 -30.73
C ASP A 585 -3.20 -12.98 -30.48
N ALA A 586 -4.06 -12.63 -29.51
CA ALA A 586 -5.26 -13.38 -29.21
C ALA A 586 -6.20 -13.44 -30.43
N SER A 587 -6.73 -14.62 -30.71
CA SER A 587 -7.66 -14.89 -31.80
C SER A 587 -8.82 -15.75 -31.28
N PRO A 588 -10.05 -15.57 -31.79
CA PRO A 588 -11.16 -16.46 -31.48
C PRO A 588 -10.91 -17.93 -31.84
N GLN A 589 -9.96 -18.17 -32.76
CA GLN A 589 -9.60 -19.51 -33.21
C GLN A 589 -8.17 -19.87 -32.77
N ALA A 590 -7.96 -21.16 -32.48
CA ALA A 590 -6.62 -21.70 -32.28
C ALA A 590 -5.78 -21.55 -33.54
N ARG A 591 -4.47 -21.35 -33.38
CA ARG A 591 -3.52 -21.20 -34.51
C ARG A 591 -2.17 -21.80 -34.13
N THR A 592 -1.35 -21.99 -35.15
CA THR A 592 0.03 -22.44 -35.02
C THR A 592 0.98 -21.27 -35.32
N VAL A 593 1.99 -21.08 -34.50
CA VAL A 593 3.09 -20.13 -34.70
C VAL A 593 4.37 -20.91 -34.93
N ASN A 594 5.04 -20.58 -36.05
CA ASN A 594 6.33 -21.18 -36.39
C ASN A 594 7.45 -20.19 -36.08
N LEU A 595 8.41 -20.60 -35.25
CA LEU A 595 9.60 -19.82 -34.93
C LEU A 595 10.84 -20.45 -35.53
N PRO A 596 11.75 -19.68 -36.14
CA PRO A 596 13.03 -20.21 -36.59
C PRO A 596 13.88 -20.62 -35.41
N LYS A 597 14.62 -21.72 -35.51
CA LYS A 597 15.61 -22.11 -34.54
C LYS A 597 16.72 -21.05 -34.53
N GLN A 598 16.98 -20.48 -33.39
CA GLN A 598 18.10 -19.56 -33.15
C GLN A 598 19.18 -20.27 -32.36
N ALA A 599 20.44 -19.81 -32.53
CA ALA A 599 21.56 -20.31 -31.73
C ALA A 599 21.48 -19.89 -30.24
N ALA A 600 20.77 -18.76 -29.98
CA ALA A 600 20.51 -18.30 -28.62
C ALA A 600 19.23 -18.97 -28.08
N ARG A 601 19.19 -19.15 -26.77
CA ARG A 601 18.00 -19.60 -26.04
C ARG A 601 16.83 -18.65 -26.31
N GLN A 602 15.67 -19.21 -26.63
CA GLN A 602 14.39 -18.50 -26.80
C GLN A 602 13.44 -18.95 -25.71
N CYS A 603 12.89 -18.01 -24.97
CA CYS A 603 11.97 -18.27 -23.86
C CYS A 603 10.55 -17.83 -24.23
N MET A 604 9.57 -18.69 -24.00
CA MET A 604 8.18 -18.51 -24.40
C MET A 604 7.26 -18.58 -23.21
N SER A 605 6.24 -17.74 -23.21
CA SER A 605 5.12 -17.79 -22.28
C SER A 605 3.81 -17.47 -23.02
N MET A 606 2.70 -17.85 -22.42
CA MET A 606 1.37 -17.55 -22.93
C MET A 606 0.55 -16.77 -21.91
N THR A 607 -0.39 -15.98 -22.42
CA THR A 607 -1.45 -15.35 -21.66
C THR A 607 -2.80 -15.63 -22.29
N ARG A 608 -3.88 -15.44 -21.55
CA ARG A 608 -5.26 -15.52 -22.04
C ARG A 608 -5.89 -14.14 -22.01
N VAL A 609 -6.73 -13.82 -23.00
CA VAL A 609 -7.45 -12.54 -23.07
C VAL A 609 -8.94 -12.81 -23.07
N GLU A 610 -9.66 -12.26 -22.07
CA GLU A 610 -11.11 -12.32 -21.98
C GLU A 610 -11.64 -10.93 -21.59
N ASN A 611 -12.69 -10.46 -22.27
CA ASN A 611 -13.31 -9.15 -22.02
C ASN A 611 -12.30 -7.97 -22.03
N GLY A 612 -11.25 -8.07 -22.84
CA GLY A 612 -10.22 -7.03 -22.94
C GLY A 612 -9.16 -7.06 -21.82
N ILE A 613 -9.30 -7.94 -20.83
CA ILE A 613 -8.34 -8.14 -19.76
C ILE A 613 -7.45 -9.33 -20.09
N GLU A 614 -6.15 -9.18 -19.87
CA GLU A 614 -5.15 -10.22 -20.08
C GLU A 614 -4.83 -10.93 -18.76
N SER A 615 -4.60 -12.23 -18.80
CA SER A 615 -4.12 -12.98 -17.63
C SER A 615 -2.67 -12.65 -17.30
N LEU A 616 -2.23 -13.02 -16.11
CA LEU A 616 -0.80 -13.16 -15.83
C LEU A 616 -0.21 -14.27 -16.71
N HIS A 617 1.11 -14.22 -16.94
CA HIS A 617 1.80 -15.16 -17.80
C HIS A 617 1.81 -16.60 -17.25
N SER A 618 1.79 -17.57 -18.14
CA SER A 618 2.11 -18.97 -17.86
C SER A 618 3.56 -19.12 -17.35
N PRO A 619 3.91 -20.28 -16.77
CA PRO A 619 5.31 -20.63 -16.60
C PRO A 619 6.06 -20.52 -17.94
N THR A 620 7.34 -20.13 -17.87
CA THR A 620 8.18 -20.00 -19.09
C THR A 620 8.66 -21.36 -19.58
N ARG A 621 8.62 -21.53 -20.89
CA ARG A 621 9.27 -22.64 -21.59
C ARG A 621 10.39 -22.10 -22.48
N CYS A 622 11.63 -22.49 -22.19
CA CYS A 622 12.77 -22.09 -23.02
C CYS A 622 13.22 -23.25 -23.90
N VAL A 623 13.67 -22.93 -25.12
CA VAL A 623 14.28 -23.86 -26.09
C VAL A 623 15.54 -23.25 -26.63
N GLY A 624 16.53 -24.07 -26.96
CA GLY A 624 17.82 -23.64 -27.47
C GLY A 624 18.87 -24.72 -27.30
N ASP A 625 20.13 -24.36 -27.49
CA ASP A 625 21.25 -25.27 -27.27
C ASP A 625 21.59 -25.30 -25.77
N ASP A 626 20.87 -26.11 -25.00
CA ASP A 626 21.12 -26.30 -23.57
C ASP A 626 22.19 -27.40 -23.38
N ALA A 627 23.25 -27.08 -22.62
CA ALA A 627 24.17 -28.07 -22.12
C ALA A 627 23.87 -28.37 -20.65
N THR A 628 23.41 -29.58 -20.36
CA THR A 628 23.23 -30.04 -18.97
C THR A 628 24.53 -30.58 -18.41
N ILE A 629 25.00 -30.02 -17.31
CA ILE A 629 26.19 -30.48 -16.61
C ILE A 629 25.71 -31.24 -15.38
N ALA A 630 25.72 -32.58 -15.43
CA ALA A 630 25.37 -33.43 -14.31
C ALA A 630 26.57 -33.81 -13.48
N GLY A 631 26.42 -33.95 -12.15
CA GLY A 631 27.40 -34.51 -11.22
C GLY A 631 27.68 -33.65 -9.98
N GLU A 632 28.68 -34.02 -9.19
CA GLU A 632 29.00 -33.38 -7.92
C GLU A 632 29.77 -32.05 -8.07
N TRP A 633 29.57 -31.12 -7.16
CA TRP A 633 30.26 -29.83 -7.08
C TRP A 633 31.63 -29.97 -6.37
N PRO A 634 32.63 -29.12 -6.75
CA PRO A 634 32.61 -28.09 -7.78
C PRO A 634 32.84 -28.63 -9.20
N ARG A 635 32.19 -27.99 -10.20
CA ARG A 635 32.37 -28.31 -11.61
C ARG A 635 32.80 -27.11 -12.42
N THR A 636 33.66 -27.37 -13.42
CA THR A 636 34.09 -26.36 -14.39
C THR A 636 33.44 -26.63 -15.75
N TRP A 637 32.74 -25.66 -16.29
CA TRP A 637 32.24 -25.66 -17.65
C TRP A 637 33.02 -24.62 -18.47
N ARG A 638 33.40 -25.00 -19.69
CA ARG A 638 34.01 -24.07 -20.65
C ARG A 638 33.04 -23.85 -21.81
N ALA A 639 32.70 -22.60 -22.06
CA ALA A 639 31.95 -22.22 -23.24
C ALA A 639 32.74 -22.55 -24.51
N SER A 640 32.08 -23.20 -25.47
CA SER A 640 32.69 -23.53 -26.77
C SER A 640 32.82 -22.33 -27.71
N LYS A 641 32.07 -21.25 -27.43
CA LYS A 641 32.10 -19.99 -28.17
C LYS A 641 32.02 -18.81 -27.21
N GLY A 642 32.60 -17.67 -27.57
CA GLY A 642 32.41 -16.43 -26.84
C GLY A 642 30.94 -15.96 -26.94
N GLY A 643 30.37 -15.47 -25.85
CA GLY A 643 28.98 -15.02 -25.84
C GLY A 643 28.43 -14.83 -24.42
N ARG A 644 27.15 -14.43 -24.30
CA ARG A 644 26.38 -14.42 -23.06
C ARG A 644 25.74 -15.79 -22.87
N TYR A 645 25.83 -16.32 -21.68
CA TYR A 645 25.23 -17.59 -21.28
C TYR A 645 24.33 -17.35 -20.07
N ALA A 646 23.15 -17.98 -20.05
CA ALA A 646 22.34 -18.10 -18.86
C ALA A 646 22.75 -19.40 -18.14
N LEU A 647 23.08 -19.31 -16.87
CA LEU A 647 23.34 -20.46 -16.01
C LEU A 647 22.11 -20.63 -15.10
N SER A 648 21.48 -21.81 -15.14
CA SER A 648 20.51 -22.22 -14.14
C SER A 648 21.08 -23.39 -13.35
N VAL A 649 20.87 -23.37 -12.04
CA VAL A 649 21.33 -24.40 -11.12
C VAL A 649 20.12 -24.93 -10.37
N ASP A 650 19.79 -26.21 -10.60
CA ASP A 650 18.82 -26.91 -9.78
C ASP A 650 19.56 -27.53 -8.58
N PHE A 651 19.13 -27.17 -7.38
CA PHE A 651 19.71 -27.72 -6.17
C PHE A 651 18.60 -28.11 -5.17
N THR A 652 18.90 -29.14 -4.37
CA THR A 652 18.03 -29.50 -3.25
C THR A 652 18.71 -29.05 -1.97
N ASN A 653 18.03 -28.20 -1.19
CA ASN A 653 18.49 -27.87 0.15
C ASN A 653 18.18 -29.04 1.08
N THR A 654 19.21 -29.73 1.54
CA THR A 654 19.09 -30.85 2.49
C THR A 654 19.20 -30.44 3.95
N HIS A 655 19.45 -29.14 4.20
CA HIS A 655 19.50 -28.54 5.54
C HIS A 655 18.41 -27.48 5.60
N GLY A 656 17.27 -27.84 6.18
CA GLY A 656 16.07 -27.00 6.29
C GLY A 656 16.27 -25.73 7.11
#